data_431feee8b18e93ed7a9ab170cd369087
#
_entry.id   431feee8b18e93ed7a9ab170cd369087
#
_cell.length_a   1.000
_cell.length_b   1.000
_cell.length_c   1.000
_cell.angle_alpha   90.00
_cell.angle_beta   90.00
_cell.angle_gamma   90.00
#
_symmetry.space_group_name_H-M   'P 1'
#
loop_
_entity.id
_entity.type
_entity.pdbx_description
1 polymer ?
#
loop_
_entity_poly.entity_id
_entity_poly.type
_entity_poly.pdbx_seq_one_letter_code
_entity_poly.pdbx_strand_id
1 'polypeptide(L)'
;MDNQYTASAKNVLLLAQEQAKYFKHEIVGSEHLLLALTLEKDGLASKVLQDYNVTDDDIRNEIEQFTGYGTHTNIKAGFLAYSPKAQEILKNAALQAQSLGARQIGTEHLLLALLTDESILSSRILASLDVRLQDLTRAVFKRIGVDPNQQKPKSKQQGQANQQGTPTLDSMSRDLTALASAGQIDPVVGRDQEVHRVIQILSRRTKNNPVLIGEPGVGKTAIAEGLAHKIATGQVPFDLANKRLMALDMGALIAGTKYRGEFEDRLKKIINEIHQDGQVILFIDELHTLIGAGGAEGALDASNLLKPALARGELQTIGATTFDEYQKYIESDQALERRFASVTIDEPSQEDSVEILKGLRPRYEEHHRVNISDEAINAAVKLSSRYIADRFLPDKAIDLMDEAAAKVRIDTVQPEDKKVDLERQLNGLRDQLDDAVSSGDFDQATKIRQQEIKIRKELAVVETDNLINGTKDHKYQLTVREKDITDVVGQQTGIPVTQLQKSESERLLHLEEILHRRVVGQNEAISAVSRAIRRARSGIKDPSRPIGTFLFLGPTGVGKTELAKALAEAMFDSEDNMIRVDMSEYQESYSASRLIGSAPGYVGYDEGGQLTERVRNHPYSVVLLDEAEKAHPDIFNLLLQVFDDGYMTDSKGRKVDFRNTIIIMTSNLGATRIRDNKHVGFGAIEPQDSYKAMSSEIQTALKERFRPEFINRIDETIIFHSLSKPELHKIVELMSHGILQRVAEQGVSIKMNKAAIDLVAQVGFDPEYGARPIRRAFQNQVEDKVSDALLSKDIRPGDSVTVGSRKGKIDLMIHHQIEKSTK
;
A
#
# COMPACT_ATOMS: atom_id res chain seq x y z
N MET A 1 -29.28 -35.69 -19.30
CA MET A 1 -28.15 -36.54 -18.85
C MET A 1 -28.16 -38.00 -19.34
N ASP A 2 -29.21 -38.45 -20.00
CA ASP A 2 -29.37 -39.89 -20.26
C ASP A 2 -28.50 -40.50 -21.39
N ASN A 3 -27.86 -39.74 -22.24
CA ASN A 3 -27.10 -40.27 -23.39
C ASN A 3 -25.57 -40.14 -23.30
N GLN A 4 -25.06 -39.65 -22.19
CA GLN A 4 -23.60 -39.39 -22.05
C GLN A 4 -22.82 -40.60 -21.47
N TYR A 5 -23.48 -41.49 -20.72
CA TYR A 5 -22.85 -42.62 -20.04
C TYR A 5 -23.25 -43.95 -20.65
N THR A 6 -22.31 -44.91 -20.64
CA THR A 6 -22.66 -46.33 -20.98
C THR A 6 -23.58 -46.94 -19.92
N ALA A 7 -24.23 -48.06 -20.24
CA ALA A 7 -25.11 -48.77 -19.30
C ALA A 7 -24.37 -49.14 -17.99
N SER A 8 -23.13 -49.68 -18.10
CA SER A 8 -22.31 -50.04 -16.92
C SER A 8 -21.89 -48.81 -16.15
N ALA A 9 -21.55 -47.68 -16.78
CA ALA A 9 -21.21 -46.47 -16.07
C ALA A 9 -22.42 -45.84 -15.33
N LYS A 10 -23.64 -45.92 -15.90
CA LYS A 10 -24.85 -45.51 -15.20
C LYS A 10 -25.09 -46.39 -13.97
N ASN A 11 -24.87 -47.71 -14.08
CA ASN A 11 -25.01 -48.63 -12.97
C ASN A 11 -24.00 -48.32 -11.84
N VAL A 12 -22.74 -47.96 -12.16
CA VAL A 12 -21.76 -47.50 -11.21
C VAL A 12 -22.24 -46.25 -10.44
N LEU A 13 -22.85 -45.27 -11.11
CA LEU A 13 -23.39 -44.09 -10.43
C LEU A 13 -24.54 -44.41 -9.48
N LEU A 14 -25.39 -45.38 -9.84
CA LEU A 14 -26.48 -45.88 -8.96
C LEU A 14 -25.90 -46.64 -7.76
N LEU A 15 -24.96 -47.55 -8.01
CA LEU A 15 -24.29 -48.32 -6.94
C LEU A 15 -23.53 -47.38 -5.97
N ALA A 16 -22.88 -46.29 -6.47
CA ALA A 16 -22.23 -45.32 -5.63
C ALA A 16 -23.22 -44.59 -4.69
N GLN A 17 -24.45 -44.31 -5.16
CA GLN A 17 -25.49 -43.76 -4.32
C GLN A 17 -25.98 -44.78 -3.25
N GLU A 18 -26.06 -46.05 -3.60
CA GLU A 18 -26.46 -47.12 -2.67
C GLU A 18 -25.38 -47.35 -1.62
N GLN A 19 -24.10 -47.36 -2.02
CA GLN A 19 -22.99 -47.53 -1.07
C GLN A 19 -22.86 -46.34 -0.11
N ALA A 20 -23.05 -45.12 -0.56
CA ALA A 20 -23.08 -43.94 0.31
C ALA A 20 -24.21 -44.03 1.35
N LYS A 21 -25.39 -44.54 0.95
CA LYS A 21 -26.50 -44.81 1.87
C LYS A 21 -26.20 -45.95 2.84
N TYR A 22 -25.51 -47.00 2.37
CA TYR A 22 -25.08 -48.13 3.22
C TYR A 22 -24.18 -47.69 4.35
N PHE A 23 -23.17 -46.83 4.03
CA PHE A 23 -22.28 -46.24 5.03
C PHE A 23 -22.89 -45.08 5.81
N LYS A 24 -24.16 -44.72 5.55
CA LYS A 24 -24.89 -43.60 6.16
C LYS A 24 -24.18 -42.26 5.96
N HIS A 25 -23.54 -42.05 4.83
CA HIS A 25 -22.91 -40.80 4.46
C HIS A 25 -23.93 -39.87 3.74
N GLU A 26 -23.86 -38.56 3.99
CA GLU A 26 -24.78 -37.58 3.42
C GLU A 26 -24.47 -37.21 1.97
N ILE A 27 -23.23 -37.43 1.53
CA ILE A 27 -22.72 -37.09 0.21
C ILE A 27 -21.99 -38.28 -0.41
N VAL A 28 -22.04 -38.37 -1.75
CA VAL A 28 -21.30 -39.39 -2.50
C VAL A 28 -19.89 -38.90 -2.74
N GLY A 29 -18.89 -39.53 -2.11
CA GLY A 29 -17.47 -39.21 -2.26
C GLY A 29 -16.77 -40.07 -3.31
N SER A 30 -15.45 -39.87 -3.48
CA SER A 30 -14.57 -40.60 -4.40
C SER A 30 -14.48 -42.10 -4.01
N GLU A 31 -14.52 -42.40 -2.71
CA GLU A 31 -14.47 -43.75 -2.14
C GLU A 31 -15.68 -44.56 -2.55
N HIS A 32 -16.87 -43.96 -2.57
CA HIS A 32 -18.11 -44.64 -3.01
C HIS A 32 -18.09 -44.91 -4.52
N LEU A 33 -17.52 -44.03 -5.32
CA LEU A 33 -17.31 -44.25 -6.75
C LEU A 33 -16.31 -45.37 -7.01
N LEU A 34 -15.23 -45.48 -6.23
CA LEU A 34 -14.26 -46.55 -6.35
C LEU A 34 -14.92 -47.90 -5.99
N LEU A 35 -15.64 -47.96 -4.88
CA LEU A 35 -16.37 -49.20 -4.46
C LEU A 35 -17.40 -49.58 -5.51
N ALA A 36 -18.12 -48.64 -6.07
CA ALA A 36 -19.12 -48.92 -7.11
C ALA A 36 -18.47 -49.47 -8.41
N LEU A 37 -17.27 -49.04 -8.74
CA LEU A 37 -16.50 -49.53 -9.89
C LEU A 37 -16.06 -51.00 -9.70
N THR A 38 -15.80 -51.46 -8.46
CA THR A 38 -15.51 -52.89 -8.20
C THR A 38 -16.75 -53.74 -8.20
N LEU A 39 -17.91 -53.22 -7.74
CA LEU A 39 -19.19 -53.93 -7.70
C LEU A 39 -19.81 -54.17 -9.09
N GLU A 40 -19.53 -53.30 -10.07
CA GLU A 40 -20.03 -53.43 -11.44
C GLU A 40 -19.15 -54.43 -12.24
N LYS A 41 -19.46 -55.71 -12.13
CA LYS A 41 -18.66 -56.83 -12.67
C LYS A 41 -18.52 -56.86 -14.18
N ASP A 42 -19.43 -56.27 -14.91
CA ASP A 42 -19.39 -56.22 -16.37
C ASP A 42 -18.51 -55.13 -16.91
N GLY A 43 -18.15 -54.14 -16.07
CA GLY A 43 -17.32 -52.99 -16.41
C GLY A 43 -15.85 -53.36 -16.65
N LEU A 44 -15.22 -52.60 -17.55
CA LEU A 44 -13.77 -52.75 -17.81
C LEU A 44 -12.95 -52.39 -16.55
N ALA A 45 -13.38 -51.41 -15.77
CA ALA A 45 -12.74 -50.97 -14.55
C ALA A 45 -12.66 -52.06 -13.49
N SER A 46 -13.76 -52.80 -13.26
CA SER A 46 -13.83 -53.93 -12.31
C SER A 46 -12.82 -55.02 -12.68
N LYS A 47 -12.73 -55.36 -13.97
CA LYS A 47 -11.79 -56.36 -14.48
C LYS A 47 -10.32 -55.96 -14.28
N VAL A 48 -10.01 -54.68 -14.41
CA VAL A 48 -8.67 -54.18 -14.13
C VAL A 48 -8.37 -54.19 -12.64
N LEU A 49 -9.31 -53.77 -11.79
CA LEU A 49 -9.16 -53.82 -10.34
C LEU A 49 -8.97 -55.24 -9.81
N GLN A 50 -9.70 -56.19 -10.36
CA GLN A 50 -9.55 -57.65 -10.04
C GLN A 50 -8.22 -58.21 -10.45
N ASP A 51 -7.61 -57.79 -11.57
CA ASP A 51 -6.26 -58.20 -11.99
C ASP A 51 -5.16 -57.79 -10.96
N TYR A 52 -5.46 -56.76 -10.17
CA TYR A 52 -4.61 -56.30 -9.08
C TYR A 52 -5.06 -56.78 -7.70
N ASN A 53 -5.95 -57.77 -7.64
CA ASN A 53 -6.52 -58.35 -6.44
C ASN A 53 -7.23 -57.36 -5.52
N VAL A 54 -7.78 -56.28 -6.08
CA VAL A 54 -8.62 -55.31 -5.35
C VAL A 54 -10.03 -55.80 -5.35
N THR A 55 -10.56 -56.22 -4.22
CA THR A 55 -11.95 -56.69 -4.04
C THR A 55 -12.86 -55.65 -3.43
N ASP A 56 -14.16 -55.80 -3.58
CA ASP A 56 -15.15 -54.91 -2.95
C ASP A 56 -15.09 -54.98 -1.42
N ASP A 57 -14.76 -56.13 -0.84
CA ASP A 57 -14.60 -56.28 0.61
C ASP A 57 -13.39 -55.52 1.13
N ASP A 58 -12.26 -55.50 0.40
CA ASP A 58 -11.05 -54.78 0.78
C ASP A 58 -11.37 -53.27 0.81
N ILE A 59 -11.99 -52.71 -0.24
CA ILE A 59 -12.39 -51.31 -0.29
C ILE A 59 -13.38 -50.94 0.81
N ARG A 60 -14.36 -51.84 1.13
CA ARG A 60 -15.31 -51.62 2.22
C ARG A 60 -14.60 -51.50 3.57
N ASN A 61 -13.67 -52.43 3.85
CA ASN A 61 -12.89 -52.39 5.08
C ASN A 61 -12.08 -51.12 5.20
N GLU A 62 -11.46 -50.66 4.11
CA GLU A 62 -10.73 -49.41 4.10
C GLU A 62 -11.61 -48.17 4.27
N ILE A 63 -12.81 -48.13 3.63
CA ILE A 63 -13.77 -47.04 3.85
C ILE A 63 -14.20 -47.00 5.32
N GLU A 64 -14.44 -48.20 5.95
CA GLU A 64 -14.81 -48.28 7.36
C GLU A 64 -13.69 -47.78 8.27
N GLN A 65 -12.42 -48.04 7.95
CA GLN A 65 -11.28 -47.53 8.70
C GLN A 65 -11.05 -46.03 8.53
N PHE A 66 -11.18 -45.49 7.30
CA PHE A 66 -10.86 -44.07 7.01
C PHE A 66 -12.02 -43.13 7.37
N THR A 67 -13.26 -43.51 7.11
CA THR A 67 -14.43 -42.60 7.27
C THR A 67 -15.46 -43.14 8.26
N GLY A 68 -15.50 -44.45 8.50
CA GLY A 68 -16.48 -45.10 9.39
C GLY A 68 -17.90 -45.03 8.86
N TYR A 69 -18.88 -45.37 9.74
CA TYR A 69 -20.28 -45.19 9.45
C TYR A 69 -20.76 -43.82 9.92
N GLY A 70 -21.56 -43.15 9.08
CA GLY A 70 -22.20 -41.88 9.45
C GLY A 70 -23.21 -42.03 10.58
N THR A 71 -23.43 -41.00 11.36
CA THR A 71 -24.34 -41.00 12.54
C THR A 71 -25.83 -40.81 12.21
N HIS A 72 -26.14 -40.48 10.98
CA HIS A 72 -27.52 -40.13 10.58
C HIS A 72 -28.41 -41.36 10.38
N THR A 73 -29.47 -41.44 11.19
CA THR A 73 -30.46 -42.55 11.17
C THR A 73 -31.61 -42.40 10.16
N ASN A 74 -31.77 -41.20 9.56
CA ASN A 74 -32.81 -40.87 8.60
C ASN A 74 -32.28 -40.31 7.29
N ILE A 75 -31.66 -41.14 6.46
CA ILE A 75 -31.37 -40.75 5.08
C ILE A 75 -32.68 -40.75 4.31
N LYS A 76 -33.20 -39.58 3.92
CA LYS A 76 -34.40 -39.43 3.10
C LYS A 76 -34.28 -40.29 1.83
N ALA A 77 -35.32 -40.93 1.41
CA ALA A 77 -35.39 -41.71 0.16
C ALA A 77 -35.27 -40.76 -1.05
N GLY A 78 -34.04 -40.32 -1.35
CA GLY A 78 -33.72 -39.36 -2.42
C GLY A 78 -32.32 -39.58 -2.96
N PHE A 79 -31.96 -38.81 -3.98
CA PHE A 79 -30.66 -38.80 -4.59
C PHE A 79 -29.72 -37.98 -3.70
N LEU A 80 -28.57 -38.55 -3.28
CA LEU A 80 -27.56 -37.85 -2.49
C LEU A 80 -26.72 -36.95 -3.39
N ALA A 81 -26.30 -35.79 -2.88
CA ALA A 81 -25.38 -34.89 -3.60
C ALA A 81 -24.00 -35.52 -3.74
N TYR A 82 -23.30 -35.22 -4.83
CA TYR A 82 -21.91 -35.59 -5.01
C TYR A 82 -21.01 -34.57 -4.31
N SER A 83 -19.96 -35.04 -3.67
CA SER A 83 -18.92 -34.16 -3.10
C SER A 83 -18.26 -33.31 -4.21
N PRO A 84 -17.66 -32.13 -3.88
CA PRO A 84 -16.96 -31.33 -4.87
C PRO A 84 -15.90 -32.11 -5.66
N LYS A 85 -15.14 -32.98 -4.98
CA LYS A 85 -14.13 -33.86 -5.61
C LYS A 85 -14.79 -34.92 -6.50
N ALA A 86 -15.91 -35.54 -6.08
CA ALA A 86 -16.63 -36.48 -6.93
C ALA A 86 -17.22 -35.82 -8.18
N GLN A 87 -17.69 -34.57 -8.08
CA GLN A 87 -18.13 -33.80 -9.24
C GLN A 87 -16.97 -33.49 -10.22
N GLU A 88 -15.80 -33.18 -9.69
CA GLU A 88 -14.58 -32.97 -10.48
C GLU A 88 -14.19 -34.25 -11.24
N ILE A 89 -14.22 -35.41 -10.56
CA ILE A 89 -13.95 -36.71 -11.17
C ILE A 89 -14.91 -36.98 -12.33
N LEU A 90 -16.22 -36.72 -12.15
CA LEU A 90 -17.21 -36.90 -13.20
C LEU A 90 -16.96 -35.98 -14.42
N LYS A 91 -16.51 -34.75 -14.21
CA LYS A 91 -16.11 -33.82 -15.27
C LYS A 91 -14.87 -34.34 -15.99
N ASN A 92 -13.85 -34.77 -15.24
CA ASN A 92 -12.62 -35.31 -15.77
C ASN A 92 -12.83 -36.60 -16.57
N ALA A 93 -13.77 -37.47 -16.14
CA ALA A 93 -14.18 -38.67 -16.88
C ALA A 93 -14.75 -38.31 -18.26
N ALA A 94 -15.50 -37.21 -18.38
CA ALA A 94 -16.00 -36.74 -19.66
C ALA A 94 -14.86 -36.26 -20.59
N LEU A 95 -13.86 -35.53 -20.04
CA LEU A 95 -12.66 -35.11 -20.77
C LEU A 95 -11.82 -36.32 -21.21
N GLN A 96 -11.66 -37.32 -20.35
CA GLN A 96 -10.97 -38.58 -20.70
C GLN A 96 -11.67 -39.33 -21.83
N ALA A 97 -12.99 -39.43 -21.80
CA ALA A 97 -13.79 -40.07 -22.86
C ALA A 97 -13.60 -39.32 -24.20
N GLN A 98 -13.61 -37.99 -24.15
CA GLN A 98 -13.41 -37.17 -25.35
C GLN A 98 -11.98 -37.32 -25.90
N SER A 99 -10.95 -37.32 -25.04
CA SER A 99 -9.55 -37.51 -25.44
C SER A 99 -9.25 -38.87 -26.05
N LEU A 100 -9.99 -39.89 -25.59
CA LEU A 100 -9.91 -41.27 -26.11
C LEU A 100 -10.80 -41.52 -27.35
N GLY A 101 -11.54 -40.51 -27.78
CA GLY A 101 -12.47 -40.62 -28.95
C GLY A 101 -13.68 -41.48 -28.71
N ALA A 102 -14.04 -41.71 -27.43
CA ALA A 102 -15.23 -42.50 -27.04
C ALA A 102 -16.51 -41.68 -27.20
N ARG A 103 -17.59 -42.31 -27.69
CA ARG A 103 -18.91 -41.65 -27.85
C ARG A 103 -19.65 -41.48 -26.55
N GLN A 104 -19.32 -42.28 -25.56
CA GLN A 104 -19.97 -42.30 -24.23
C GLN A 104 -18.92 -42.53 -23.14
N ILE A 105 -19.23 -42.03 -21.94
CA ILE A 105 -18.38 -42.21 -20.77
C ILE A 105 -18.60 -43.64 -20.22
N GLY A 106 -17.54 -44.46 -20.25
CA GLY A 106 -17.51 -45.80 -19.72
C GLY A 106 -16.91 -45.90 -18.32
N THR A 107 -16.90 -47.09 -17.73
CA THR A 107 -16.29 -47.36 -16.41
C THR A 107 -14.79 -47.13 -16.42
N GLU A 108 -14.09 -47.37 -17.53
CA GLU A 108 -12.70 -47.10 -17.77
C GLU A 108 -12.37 -45.61 -17.63
N HIS A 109 -13.21 -44.73 -18.18
CA HIS A 109 -13.03 -43.30 -18.09
C HIS A 109 -13.22 -42.76 -16.65
N LEU A 110 -14.19 -43.34 -15.91
CA LEU A 110 -14.40 -43.06 -14.49
C LEU A 110 -13.20 -43.48 -13.65
N LEU A 111 -12.63 -44.67 -13.92
CA LEU A 111 -11.46 -45.15 -13.22
C LEU A 111 -10.22 -44.28 -13.54
N LEU A 112 -9.97 -43.94 -14.81
CA LEU A 112 -8.86 -43.06 -15.19
C LEU A 112 -8.99 -41.69 -14.51
N ALA A 113 -10.19 -41.13 -14.41
CA ALA A 113 -10.40 -39.85 -13.75
C ALA A 113 -10.13 -39.93 -12.22
N LEU A 114 -10.47 -41.06 -11.59
CA LEU A 114 -10.14 -41.33 -10.18
C LEU A 114 -8.62 -41.44 -9.95
N LEU A 115 -7.86 -41.98 -10.91
CA LEU A 115 -6.42 -42.18 -10.80
C LEU A 115 -5.58 -40.91 -11.09
N THR A 116 -6.22 -39.81 -11.50
CA THR A 116 -5.52 -38.58 -11.88
C THR A 116 -5.06 -37.75 -10.69
N ASP A 117 -5.75 -37.78 -9.55
CA ASP A 117 -5.45 -36.99 -8.35
C ASP A 117 -5.01 -37.92 -7.20
N GLU A 118 -3.73 -37.79 -6.79
CA GLU A 118 -3.17 -38.60 -5.70
C GLU A 118 -3.67 -38.17 -4.31
N SER A 119 -4.29 -37.02 -4.20
CA SER A 119 -4.70 -36.43 -2.92
C SER A 119 -6.07 -36.92 -2.42
N ILE A 120 -6.89 -37.53 -3.28
CA ILE A 120 -8.25 -37.97 -2.96
C ILE A 120 -8.30 -39.27 -2.16
N LEU A 121 -9.39 -39.47 -1.43
CA LEU A 121 -9.54 -40.64 -0.54
C LEU A 121 -9.45 -41.98 -1.27
N SER A 122 -10.03 -42.07 -2.47
CA SER A 122 -9.94 -43.29 -3.30
C SER A 122 -8.50 -43.66 -3.66
N SER A 123 -7.63 -42.69 -3.94
CA SER A 123 -6.20 -42.90 -4.22
C SER A 123 -5.46 -43.37 -2.98
N ARG A 124 -5.82 -42.86 -1.80
CA ARG A 124 -5.24 -43.32 -0.52
C ARG A 124 -5.67 -44.74 -0.18
N ILE A 125 -6.92 -45.11 -0.44
CA ILE A 125 -7.43 -46.49 -0.29
C ILE A 125 -6.66 -47.44 -1.20
N LEU A 126 -6.44 -47.09 -2.46
CA LEU A 126 -5.66 -47.92 -3.37
C LEU A 126 -4.18 -48.04 -2.91
N ALA A 127 -3.63 -46.99 -2.36
CA ALA A 127 -2.27 -47.00 -1.82
C ALA A 127 -2.13 -47.85 -0.56
N SER A 128 -3.16 -47.91 0.34
CA SER A 128 -3.16 -48.81 1.51
C SER A 128 -3.24 -50.29 1.12
N LEU A 129 -3.82 -50.59 -0.07
CA LEU A 129 -3.86 -51.92 -0.66
C LEU A 129 -2.61 -52.28 -1.49
N ASP A 130 -1.52 -51.55 -1.35
CA ASP A 130 -0.25 -51.68 -2.07
C ASP A 130 -0.33 -51.58 -3.60
N VAL A 131 -1.37 -50.90 -4.12
CA VAL A 131 -1.63 -50.74 -5.55
C VAL A 131 -1.10 -49.38 -6.02
N ARG A 132 -0.14 -49.39 -6.95
CA ARG A 132 0.40 -48.16 -7.55
C ARG A 132 -0.55 -47.61 -8.63
N LEU A 133 -0.95 -46.36 -8.49
CA LEU A 133 -1.87 -45.69 -9.41
C LEU A 133 -1.38 -45.71 -10.87
N GLN A 134 -0.06 -45.58 -11.06
CA GLN A 134 0.55 -45.61 -12.40
C GLN A 134 0.44 -46.99 -13.07
N ASP A 135 0.49 -48.06 -12.31
CA ASP A 135 0.39 -49.42 -12.83
C ASP A 135 -1.06 -49.74 -13.22
N LEU A 136 -2.03 -49.31 -12.41
CA LEU A 136 -3.46 -49.36 -12.76
C LEU A 136 -3.75 -48.55 -14.03
N THR A 137 -3.21 -47.34 -14.13
CA THR A 137 -3.41 -46.49 -15.31
C THR A 137 -2.89 -47.16 -16.57
N ARG A 138 -1.68 -47.77 -16.52
CA ARG A 138 -1.15 -48.55 -17.66
C ARG A 138 -1.99 -49.76 -17.99
N ALA A 139 -2.53 -50.45 -17.00
CA ALA A 139 -3.39 -51.62 -17.21
C ALA A 139 -4.70 -51.22 -17.89
N VAL A 140 -5.33 -50.12 -17.51
CA VAL A 140 -6.52 -49.58 -18.16
C VAL A 140 -6.24 -49.28 -19.63
N PHE A 141 -5.14 -48.54 -19.93
CA PHE A 141 -4.78 -48.20 -21.32
C PHE A 141 -4.47 -49.43 -22.17
N LYS A 142 -3.79 -50.42 -21.61
CA LYS A 142 -3.53 -51.72 -22.25
C LYS A 142 -4.80 -52.46 -22.63
N ARG A 143 -5.82 -52.44 -21.77
CA ARG A 143 -7.12 -53.09 -22.01
C ARG A 143 -7.98 -52.33 -23.02
N ILE A 144 -7.89 -51.01 -23.06
CA ILE A 144 -8.56 -50.18 -24.08
C ILE A 144 -7.90 -50.34 -25.46
N GLY A 145 -6.69 -50.93 -25.51
CA GLY A 145 -5.92 -51.07 -26.76
C GLY A 145 -5.23 -49.79 -27.23
N VAL A 146 -4.99 -48.85 -26.32
CA VAL A 146 -4.31 -47.59 -26.54
C VAL A 146 -2.91 -47.67 -25.87
N ASP A 147 -1.88 -47.52 -26.68
CA ASP A 147 -0.50 -47.47 -26.19
C ASP A 147 -0.33 -46.19 -25.35
N PRO A 148 0.04 -46.27 -24.09
CA PRO A 148 0.16 -45.10 -23.21
C PRO A 148 1.20 -44.07 -23.71
N ASN A 149 2.10 -44.47 -24.59
CA ASN A 149 3.08 -43.58 -25.25
C ASN A 149 2.53 -42.85 -26.50
N GLN A 150 1.27 -43.07 -26.91
CA GLN A 150 0.67 -42.49 -28.10
C GLN A 150 -0.40 -41.41 -27.82
N GLN A 151 -0.60 -40.94 -26.60
CA GLN A 151 -1.55 -39.86 -26.34
C GLN A 151 -0.94 -38.48 -26.59
N LYS A 152 -0.92 -38.06 -27.87
CA LYS A 152 -0.99 -36.65 -28.24
C LYS A 152 -2.24 -36.46 -29.14
N PRO A 153 -3.02 -35.37 -28.94
CA PRO A 153 -4.25 -35.16 -29.70
C PRO A 153 -3.95 -34.98 -31.17
N LYS A 154 -4.56 -35.82 -32.01
CA LYS A 154 -4.50 -35.69 -33.47
C LYS A 154 -5.36 -34.51 -33.93
N SER A 155 -4.77 -33.35 -34.12
CA SER A 155 -5.27 -32.37 -35.06
C SER A 155 -4.78 -32.72 -36.47
N LYS A 156 -5.65 -32.50 -37.46
CA LYS A 156 -5.53 -32.91 -38.86
C LYS A 156 -4.17 -32.60 -39.52
N GLN A 157 -3.67 -33.59 -40.25
CA GLN A 157 -2.49 -33.53 -41.08
C GLN A 157 -2.44 -32.30 -41.97
N GLN A 158 -1.35 -31.54 -41.86
CA GLN A 158 -0.57 -31.02 -42.96
C GLN A 158 0.82 -30.65 -42.46
N GLY A 159 1.86 -31.26 -43.01
CA GLY A 159 3.26 -30.81 -42.99
C GLY A 159 4.08 -31.35 -41.81
N GLN A 160 5.03 -32.23 -42.12
CA GLN A 160 6.14 -32.61 -41.24
C GLN A 160 6.85 -31.36 -40.70
N ALA A 161 6.72 -31.13 -39.39
CA ALA A 161 7.62 -30.26 -38.62
C ALA A 161 7.81 -30.88 -37.22
N ASN A 162 9.04 -31.02 -36.78
CA ASN A 162 9.49 -31.50 -35.49
C ASN A 162 8.69 -30.89 -34.34
N GLN A 163 7.97 -31.72 -33.57
CA GLN A 163 7.37 -31.29 -32.31
C GLN A 163 8.45 -31.30 -31.21
N GLN A 164 9.19 -30.22 -31.13
CA GLN A 164 9.99 -29.88 -29.98
C GLN A 164 9.13 -28.94 -29.09
N GLY A 165 8.56 -29.44 -27.97
CA GLY A 165 7.90 -28.63 -26.97
C GLY A 165 8.94 -27.94 -26.10
N THR A 166 8.56 -26.85 -25.40
CA THR A 166 9.40 -26.09 -24.47
C THR A 166 9.05 -26.42 -22.99
N PRO A 167 9.21 -27.68 -22.52
CA PRO A 167 8.70 -28.12 -21.21
C PRO A 167 9.39 -27.44 -20.02
N THR A 168 10.70 -27.14 -20.14
CA THR A 168 11.43 -26.45 -19.08
C THR A 168 11.00 -24.97 -19.03
N LEU A 169 10.89 -24.32 -20.16
CA LEU A 169 10.41 -22.94 -20.26
C LEU A 169 8.97 -22.83 -19.75
N ASP A 170 8.06 -23.69 -20.19
CA ASP A 170 6.64 -23.66 -19.80
C ASP A 170 6.44 -23.88 -18.28
N SER A 171 7.34 -24.60 -17.63
CA SER A 171 7.30 -24.79 -16.16
C SER A 171 7.84 -23.61 -15.35
N MET A 172 8.64 -22.73 -15.95
CA MET A 172 9.36 -21.61 -15.32
C MET A 172 8.97 -20.24 -15.88
N SER A 173 7.91 -20.18 -16.67
CA SER A 173 7.43 -18.94 -17.29
C SER A 173 5.93 -18.95 -17.46
N ARG A 174 5.34 -17.76 -17.64
CA ARG A 174 3.92 -17.57 -17.92
C ARG A 174 3.74 -17.22 -19.41
N ASP A 175 2.87 -17.92 -20.10
CA ASP A 175 2.53 -17.59 -21.50
C ASP A 175 1.53 -16.43 -21.53
N LEU A 176 2.04 -15.20 -21.72
CA LEU A 176 1.22 -14.00 -21.81
C LEU A 176 0.30 -14.02 -23.02
N THR A 177 0.71 -14.65 -24.13
CA THR A 177 -0.11 -14.74 -25.35
C THR A 177 -1.32 -15.67 -25.14
N ALA A 178 -1.12 -16.78 -24.43
CA ALA A 178 -2.21 -17.68 -24.06
C ALA A 178 -3.18 -17.01 -23.06
N LEU A 179 -2.66 -16.30 -22.06
CA LEU A 179 -3.47 -15.54 -21.10
C LEU A 179 -4.27 -14.42 -21.79
N ALA A 180 -3.66 -13.71 -22.75
CA ALA A 180 -4.35 -12.70 -23.56
C ALA A 180 -5.52 -13.30 -24.35
N SER A 181 -5.27 -14.46 -24.99
CA SER A 181 -6.31 -15.17 -25.74
C SER A 181 -7.45 -15.67 -24.87
N ALA A 182 -7.16 -16.00 -23.59
CA ALA A 182 -8.16 -16.41 -22.59
C ALA A 182 -8.89 -15.20 -21.93
N GLY A 183 -8.52 -13.96 -22.27
CA GLY A 183 -9.09 -12.75 -21.67
C GLY A 183 -8.69 -12.53 -20.20
N GLN A 184 -7.58 -13.13 -19.77
CA GLN A 184 -7.10 -13.08 -18.38
C GLN A 184 -6.08 -11.96 -18.10
N ILE A 185 -5.68 -11.22 -19.12
CA ILE A 185 -4.78 -10.06 -19.02
C ILE A 185 -5.60 -8.78 -18.88
N ASP A 186 -5.07 -7.84 -18.13
CA ASP A 186 -5.66 -6.52 -17.94
C ASP A 186 -5.62 -5.70 -19.25
N PRO A 187 -6.65 -4.89 -19.54
CA PRO A 187 -6.64 -4.04 -20.72
C PRO A 187 -5.55 -2.97 -20.57
N VAL A 188 -4.69 -2.87 -21.56
CA VAL A 188 -3.62 -1.87 -21.60
C VAL A 188 -4.14 -0.63 -22.31
N VAL A 189 -4.17 0.49 -21.60
CA VAL A 189 -4.69 1.78 -22.06
C VAL A 189 -3.55 2.81 -22.11
N GLY A 190 -3.51 3.65 -23.15
CA GLY A 190 -2.61 4.80 -23.22
C GLY A 190 -1.16 4.50 -23.54
N ARG A 191 -0.80 3.25 -23.91
CA ARG A 191 0.59 2.83 -24.21
C ARG A 191 0.82 2.34 -25.64
N ASP A 192 -0.02 2.76 -26.57
CA ASP A 192 0.05 2.30 -27.96
C ASP A 192 1.33 2.69 -28.68
N GLN A 193 1.90 3.85 -28.37
CA GLN A 193 3.15 4.33 -28.98
C GLN A 193 4.34 3.48 -28.54
N GLU A 194 4.43 3.18 -27.27
CA GLU A 194 5.49 2.36 -26.69
C GLU A 194 5.40 0.92 -27.19
N VAL A 195 4.21 0.32 -27.20
CA VAL A 195 3.97 -1.01 -27.77
C VAL A 195 4.34 -1.04 -29.26
N HIS A 196 3.97 -0.03 -30.03
CA HIS A 196 4.35 0.09 -31.45
C HIS A 196 5.88 0.19 -31.62
N ARG A 197 6.55 0.94 -30.73
CA ARG A 197 8.01 1.05 -30.72
C ARG A 197 8.68 -0.28 -30.42
N VAL A 198 8.16 -1.04 -29.48
CA VAL A 198 8.62 -2.40 -29.16
C VAL A 198 8.48 -3.32 -30.39
N ILE A 199 7.33 -3.30 -31.07
CA ILE A 199 7.10 -4.05 -32.31
C ILE A 199 8.11 -3.68 -33.41
N GLN A 200 8.37 -2.38 -33.59
CA GLN A 200 9.37 -1.91 -34.55
C GLN A 200 10.76 -2.44 -34.23
N ILE A 201 11.16 -2.46 -32.95
CA ILE A 201 12.48 -2.96 -32.55
C ILE A 201 12.56 -4.46 -32.75
N LEU A 202 11.55 -5.23 -32.35
CA LEU A 202 11.50 -6.68 -32.54
C LEU A 202 11.59 -7.10 -34.01
N SER A 203 11.09 -6.27 -34.94
CA SER A 203 11.14 -6.52 -36.40
C SER A 203 12.45 -6.09 -37.03
N ARG A 204 13.44 -5.58 -36.30
CA ARG A 204 14.75 -5.21 -36.85
C ARG A 204 15.61 -6.45 -37.15
N ARG A 205 16.51 -6.33 -38.08
CA ARG A 205 17.52 -7.37 -38.40
C ARG A 205 18.61 -7.47 -37.33
N THR A 206 18.94 -6.35 -36.68
CA THR A 206 19.97 -6.21 -35.63
C THR A 206 19.48 -5.30 -34.55
N LYS A 207 19.97 -5.42 -33.31
CA LYS A 207 19.47 -4.70 -32.13
C LYS A 207 17.95 -4.87 -32.00
N ASN A 208 17.50 -6.11 -32.12
CA ASN A 208 16.09 -6.50 -32.12
C ASN A 208 15.57 -6.92 -30.73
N ASN A 209 16.31 -6.60 -29.69
CA ASN A 209 15.89 -6.84 -28.30
C ASN A 209 15.59 -5.51 -27.64
N PRO A 210 14.32 -5.13 -27.44
CA PRO A 210 13.97 -3.91 -26.71
C PRO A 210 14.23 -4.07 -25.20
N VAL A 211 14.67 -2.99 -24.55
CA VAL A 211 14.70 -2.85 -23.08
C VAL A 211 13.81 -1.69 -22.70
N LEU A 212 12.80 -1.98 -21.89
CA LEU A 212 11.89 -1.01 -21.31
C LEU A 212 12.57 -0.39 -20.10
N ILE A 213 12.86 0.91 -20.17
CA ILE A 213 13.57 1.64 -19.12
C ILE A 213 12.62 2.66 -18.51
N GLY A 214 12.47 2.64 -17.21
CA GLY A 214 11.61 3.59 -16.48
C GLY A 214 11.57 3.30 -14.99
N GLU A 215 11.01 4.22 -14.25
CA GLU A 215 10.86 4.09 -12.81
C GLU A 215 9.94 2.91 -12.41
N PRO A 216 10.06 2.38 -11.17
CA PRO A 216 9.13 1.36 -10.68
C PRO A 216 7.68 1.87 -10.71
N GLY A 217 6.73 1.03 -11.12
CA GLY A 217 5.31 1.40 -11.10
C GLY A 217 4.79 2.20 -12.31
N VAL A 218 5.65 2.57 -13.30
CA VAL A 218 5.19 3.31 -14.50
C VAL A 218 4.47 2.42 -15.53
N GLY A 219 4.39 1.10 -15.30
CA GLY A 219 3.67 0.18 -16.18
C GLY A 219 4.53 -0.49 -17.25
N LYS A 220 5.82 -0.78 -16.99
CA LYS A 220 6.70 -1.50 -17.94
C LYS A 220 6.15 -2.89 -18.31
N THR A 221 5.65 -3.64 -17.34
CA THR A 221 5.08 -4.98 -17.54
C THR A 221 3.81 -4.93 -18.38
N ALA A 222 2.97 -3.89 -18.20
CA ALA A 222 1.77 -3.68 -19.00
C ALA A 222 2.05 -3.54 -20.51
N ILE A 223 3.22 -3.01 -20.90
CA ILE A 223 3.60 -2.92 -22.32
C ILE A 223 3.82 -4.32 -22.92
N ALA A 224 4.42 -5.25 -22.16
CA ALA A 224 4.56 -6.64 -22.61
C ALA A 224 3.19 -7.32 -22.70
N GLU A 225 2.29 -7.07 -21.77
CA GLU A 225 0.91 -7.54 -21.82
C GLU A 225 0.13 -6.97 -23.00
N GLY A 226 0.30 -5.68 -23.30
CA GLY A 226 -0.27 -5.03 -24.48
C GLY A 226 0.26 -5.63 -25.80
N LEU A 227 1.54 -5.97 -25.84
CA LEU A 227 2.11 -6.68 -27.00
C LEU A 227 1.49 -8.08 -27.12
N ALA A 228 1.36 -8.83 -26.01
CA ALA A 228 0.72 -10.15 -26.03
C ALA A 228 -0.73 -10.08 -26.54
N HIS A 229 -1.47 -9.05 -26.14
CA HIS A 229 -2.83 -8.81 -26.63
C HIS A 229 -2.86 -8.52 -28.14
N LYS A 230 -1.93 -7.67 -28.66
CA LYS A 230 -1.82 -7.39 -30.11
C LYS A 230 -1.39 -8.63 -30.91
N ILE A 231 -0.55 -9.50 -30.37
CA ILE A 231 -0.21 -10.79 -30.99
C ILE A 231 -1.45 -11.70 -31.04
N ALA A 232 -2.16 -11.85 -29.93
CA ALA A 232 -3.35 -12.69 -29.82
C ALA A 232 -4.49 -12.24 -30.76
N THR A 233 -4.63 -10.92 -30.97
CA THR A 233 -5.65 -10.34 -31.86
C THR A 233 -5.18 -10.21 -33.33
N GLY A 234 -3.93 -10.59 -33.62
CA GLY A 234 -3.38 -10.51 -34.97
C GLY A 234 -3.03 -9.10 -35.47
N GLN A 235 -2.92 -8.13 -34.56
CA GLN A 235 -2.59 -6.72 -34.85
C GLN A 235 -1.07 -6.45 -34.89
N VAL A 236 -0.30 -7.41 -35.35
CA VAL A 236 1.16 -7.36 -35.48
C VAL A 236 1.62 -7.78 -36.88
N PRO A 237 2.84 -7.41 -37.29
CA PRO A 237 3.43 -7.89 -38.53
C PRO A 237 3.48 -9.42 -38.60
N PHE A 238 3.47 -9.96 -39.83
CA PHE A 238 3.44 -11.42 -40.08
C PHE A 238 4.54 -12.19 -39.34
N ASP A 239 5.73 -11.60 -39.21
CA ASP A 239 6.87 -12.22 -38.50
C ASP A 239 6.64 -12.41 -37.00
N LEU A 240 5.71 -11.67 -36.42
CA LEU A 240 5.35 -11.73 -34.99
C LEU A 240 4.00 -12.43 -34.72
N ALA A 241 3.18 -12.65 -35.76
CA ALA A 241 1.81 -13.15 -35.62
C ALA A 241 1.70 -14.55 -35.00
N ASN A 242 2.75 -15.38 -35.14
CA ASN A 242 2.78 -16.74 -34.58
C ASN A 242 3.74 -16.87 -33.39
N LYS A 243 4.24 -15.76 -32.85
CA LYS A 243 5.15 -15.79 -31.70
C LYS A 243 4.38 -15.96 -30.38
N ARG A 244 5.01 -16.66 -29.45
CA ARG A 244 4.58 -16.80 -28.06
C ARG A 244 5.39 -15.85 -27.19
N LEU A 245 4.75 -15.00 -26.43
CA LEU A 245 5.42 -14.13 -25.46
C LEU A 245 5.42 -14.80 -24.09
N MET A 246 6.60 -15.22 -23.64
CA MET A 246 6.77 -15.96 -22.38
C MET A 246 7.43 -15.06 -21.35
N ALA A 247 6.75 -14.78 -20.24
CA ALA A 247 7.30 -14.03 -19.11
C ALA A 247 8.06 -14.98 -18.17
N LEU A 248 9.37 -14.81 -18.10
CA LEU A 248 10.24 -15.63 -17.25
C LEU A 248 10.03 -15.31 -15.78
N ASP A 249 9.78 -16.34 -14.97
CA ASP A 249 9.70 -16.23 -13.52
C ASP A 249 11.07 -16.46 -12.89
N MET A 250 11.70 -15.37 -12.44
CA MET A 250 13.02 -15.43 -11.80
C MET A 250 13.00 -16.22 -10.49
N GLY A 251 11.90 -16.13 -9.73
CA GLY A 251 11.73 -16.90 -8.50
C GLY A 251 11.72 -18.41 -8.76
N ALA A 252 10.96 -18.86 -9.77
CA ALA A 252 10.89 -20.26 -10.18
C ALA A 252 12.23 -20.78 -10.70
N LEU A 253 12.99 -19.93 -11.42
CA LEU A 253 14.29 -20.30 -11.97
C LEU A 253 15.34 -20.56 -10.88
N ILE A 254 15.30 -19.79 -9.78
CA ILE A 254 16.23 -19.88 -8.64
C ILE A 254 15.74 -20.88 -7.58
N ALA A 255 14.43 -21.10 -7.46
CA ALA A 255 13.86 -21.96 -6.44
C ALA A 255 14.44 -23.39 -6.52
N GLY A 256 14.92 -23.89 -5.36
CA GLY A 256 15.47 -25.25 -5.21
C GLY A 256 16.88 -25.46 -5.78
N THR A 257 17.55 -24.43 -6.32
CA THR A 257 18.96 -24.54 -6.72
C THR A 257 19.85 -24.36 -5.51
N LYS A 258 20.60 -25.39 -5.15
CA LYS A 258 21.61 -25.33 -4.08
C LYS A 258 22.99 -24.88 -4.57
N TYR A 259 23.24 -25.03 -5.84
CA TYR A 259 24.53 -24.73 -6.47
C TYR A 259 24.35 -23.87 -7.73
N ARG A 260 25.28 -22.97 -7.97
CA ARG A 260 25.34 -22.09 -9.17
C ARG A 260 25.18 -22.87 -10.49
N GLY A 261 25.76 -24.06 -10.60
CA GLY A 261 25.70 -24.87 -11.80
C GLY A 261 24.29 -25.36 -12.17
N GLU A 262 23.42 -25.58 -11.18
CA GLU A 262 22.02 -25.99 -11.44
C GLU A 262 21.20 -24.88 -12.10
N PHE A 263 21.40 -23.63 -11.69
CA PHE A 263 20.81 -22.47 -12.31
C PHE A 263 21.30 -22.28 -13.76
N GLU A 264 22.63 -22.36 -13.96
CA GLU A 264 23.22 -22.24 -15.29
C GLU A 264 22.71 -23.32 -16.25
N ASP A 265 22.55 -24.56 -15.77
CA ASP A 265 22.02 -25.67 -16.56
C ASP A 265 20.54 -25.50 -16.91
N ARG A 266 19.72 -24.97 -15.99
CA ARG A 266 18.32 -24.62 -16.27
C ARG A 266 18.23 -23.55 -17.35
N LEU A 267 18.98 -22.45 -17.19
CA LEU A 267 19.00 -21.36 -18.17
C LEU A 267 19.49 -21.82 -19.55
N LYS A 268 20.54 -22.67 -19.62
CA LYS A 268 20.99 -23.27 -20.86
C LYS A 268 19.91 -24.12 -21.54
N LYS A 269 19.16 -24.91 -20.76
CA LYS A 269 18.04 -25.71 -21.29
C LYS A 269 16.96 -24.81 -21.90
N ILE A 270 16.58 -23.74 -21.17
CA ILE A 270 15.59 -22.77 -21.65
C ILE A 270 16.06 -22.12 -22.97
N ILE A 271 17.31 -21.65 -23.02
CA ILE A 271 17.86 -21.04 -24.24
C ILE A 271 17.83 -22.04 -25.42
N ASN A 272 18.22 -23.29 -25.17
CA ASN A 272 18.19 -24.34 -26.20
C ASN A 272 16.76 -24.65 -26.67
N GLU A 273 15.79 -24.73 -25.73
CA GLU A 273 14.37 -24.93 -26.06
C GLU A 273 13.83 -23.77 -26.93
N ILE A 274 14.14 -22.51 -26.55
CA ILE A 274 13.73 -21.32 -27.33
C ILE A 274 14.36 -21.34 -28.76
N HIS A 275 15.66 -21.68 -28.85
CA HIS A 275 16.35 -21.75 -30.12
C HIS A 275 15.75 -22.83 -31.05
N GLN A 276 15.39 -23.99 -30.50
CA GLN A 276 14.77 -25.06 -31.24
C GLN A 276 13.34 -24.78 -31.67
N ASP A 277 12.55 -24.10 -30.83
CA ASP A 277 11.18 -23.71 -31.15
C ASP A 277 11.13 -22.55 -32.14
N GLY A 278 12.00 -21.56 -31.97
CA GLY A 278 12.13 -20.41 -32.90
C GLY A 278 10.93 -19.45 -32.92
N GLN A 279 9.86 -19.73 -32.15
CA GLN A 279 8.64 -18.92 -32.10
C GLN A 279 8.42 -18.22 -30.75
N VAL A 280 9.39 -18.27 -29.83
CA VAL A 280 9.30 -17.68 -28.51
C VAL A 280 9.98 -16.31 -28.51
N ILE A 281 9.30 -15.33 -27.89
CA ILE A 281 9.87 -14.07 -27.41
C ILE A 281 9.87 -14.14 -25.86
N LEU A 282 11.04 -13.93 -25.26
CA LEU A 282 11.19 -14.01 -23.82
C LEU A 282 11.05 -12.62 -23.20
N PHE A 283 10.09 -12.42 -22.31
CA PHE A 283 10.01 -11.23 -21.47
C PHE A 283 10.71 -11.48 -20.14
N ILE A 284 11.64 -10.60 -19.79
CA ILE A 284 12.44 -10.66 -18.55
C ILE A 284 12.20 -9.37 -17.80
N ASP A 285 11.41 -9.47 -16.74
CA ASP A 285 11.29 -8.36 -15.80
C ASP A 285 12.53 -8.31 -14.89
N GLU A 286 12.91 -7.12 -14.43
CA GLU A 286 14.14 -6.91 -13.68
C GLU A 286 15.38 -7.52 -14.37
N LEU A 287 15.58 -7.23 -15.64
CA LEU A 287 16.67 -7.80 -16.46
C LEU A 287 18.05 -7.70 -15.79
N HIS A 288 18.26 -6.66 -14.98
CA HIS A 288 19.48 -6.44 -14.21
C HIS A 288 19.79 -7.57 -13.22
N THR A 289 18.79 -8.28 -12.70
CA THR A 289 18.97 -9.43 -11.79
C THR A 289 19.69 -10.59 -12.47
N LEU A 290 19.46 -10.79 -13.77
CA LEU A 290 20.15 -11.82 -14.55
C LEU A 290 21.56 -11.39 -15.00
N ILE A 291 21.78 -10.08 -15.17
CA ILE A 291 23.03 -9.57 -15.76
C ILE A 291 24.00 -9.10 -14.67
N GLY A 292 23.52 -8.60 -13.56
CA GLY A 292 24.30 -7.86 -12.55
C GLY A 292 24.63 -8.60 -11.27
N ALA A 293 24.14 -9.81 -11.08
CA ALA A 293 24.30 -10.55 -9.82
C ALA A 293 25.74 -11.02 -9.51
N GLY A 294 26.72 -10.72 -10.37
CA GLY A 294 28.11 -11.21 -10.26
C GLY A 294 29.05 -10.45 -9.33
N GLY A 295 28.60 -9.39 -8.64
CA GLY A 295 29.48 -8.51 -7.84
C GLY A 295 29.72 -8.91 -6.39
N ALA A 296 28.97 -9.83 -5.80
CA ALA A 296 29.18 -10.39 -4.47
C ALA A 296 29.66 -11.86 -4.55
N GLU A 297 30.54 -12.29 -3.67
CA GLU A 297 30.98 -13.70 -3.60
C GLU A 297 29.76 -14.62 -3.47
N GLY A 298 29.44 -15.35 -4.56
CA GLY A 298 28.30 -16.28 -4.64
C GLY A 298 27.11 -15.83 -5.48
N ALA A 299 27.14 -14.65 -6.11
CA ALA A 299 26.05 -14.16 -6.93
C ALA A 299 25.99 -14.83 -8.31
N LEU A 300 24.76 -14.97 -8.84
CA LEU A 300 24.43 -15.66 -10.10
C LEU A 300 24.70 -14.72 -11.29
N ASP A 301 25.70 -15.03 -12.13
CA ASP A 301 25.99 -14.26 -13.35
C ASP A 301 25.54 -15.03 -14.59
N ALA A 302 24.38 -14.70 -15.12
CA ALA A 302 23.85 -15.28 -16.35
C ALA A 302 24.35 -14.57 -17.62
N SER A 303 25.07 -13.46 -17.50
CA SER A 303 25.55 -12.67 -18.63
C SER A 303 26.36 -13.50 -19.63
N ASN A 304 27.21 -14.37 -19.11
CA ASN A 304 28.08 -15.22 -19.95
C ASN A 304 27.31 -16.25 -20.78
N LEU A 305 26.09 -16.59 -20.39
CA LEU A 305 25.19 -17.49 -21.12
C LEU A 305 24.30 -16.74 -22.11
N LEU A 306 23.79 -15.56 -21.71
CA LEU A 306 22.90 -14.75 -22.55
C LEU A 306 23.65 -14.04 -23.70
N LYS A 307 24.85 -13.49 -23.42
CA LYS A 307 25.64 -12.76 -24.44
C LYS A 307 25.86 -13.55 -25.75
N PRO A 308 26.29 -14.82 -25.75
CA PRO A 308 26.46 -15.60 -26.96
C PRO A 308 25.13 -15.85 -27.69
N ALA A 309 24.06 -16.16 -26.95
CA ALA A 309 22.75 -16.45 -27.57
C ALA A 309 22.13 -15.20 -28.21
N LEU A 310 22.22 -14.03 -27.57
CA LEU A 310 21.82 -12.74 -28.09
C LEU A 310 22.71 -12.33 -29.30
N ALA A 311 24.01 -12.64 -29.24
CA ALA A 311 24.95 -12.33 -30.31
C ALA A 311 24.67 -13.11 -31.61
N ARG A 312 24.29 -14.37 -31.47
CA ARG A 312 23.95 -15.25 -32.62
C ARG A 312 22.51 -15.06 -33.10
N GLY A 313 21.67 -14.28 -32.36
CA GLY A 313 20.25 -14.13 -32.72
C GLY A 313 19.40 -15.36 -32.38
N GLU A 314 19.90 -16.23 -31.54
CA GLU A 314 19.21 -17.46 -31.08
C GLU A 314 18.10 -17.16 -30.07
N LEU A 315 18.17 -15.99 -29.43
CA LEU A 315 17.25 -15.53 -28.39
C LEU A 315 16.71 -14.15 -28.79
N GLN A 316 15.41 -14.00 -28.77
CA GLN A 316 14.71 -12.73 -28.91
C GLN A 316 14.08 -12.38 -27.57
N THR A 317 14.47 -11.22 -26.98
CA THR A 317 14.08 -10.84 -25.63
C THR A 317 13.53 -9.44 -25.55
N ILE A 318 12.61 -9.23 -24.59
CA ILE A 318 12.17 -7.92 -24.11
C ILE A 318 12.62 -7.84 -22.64
N GLY A 319 13.46 -6.89 -22.29
CA GLY A 319 13.86 -6.65 -20.91
C GLY A 319 13.11 -5.48 -20.32
N ALA A 320 12.90 -5.50 -19.01
CA ALA A 320 12.45 -4.33 -18.25
C ALA A 320 13.43 -4.05 -17.09
N THR A 321 13.75 -2.76 -16.85
CA THR A 321 14.69 -2.34 -15.81
C THR A 321 14.49 -0.86 -15.44
N THR A 322 15.17 -0.35 -14.42
CA THR A 322 15.21 1.07 -14.08
C THR A 322 16.34 1.79 -14.86
N PHE A 323 16.36 3.13 -14.81
CA PHE A 323 17.41 3.93 -15.45
C PHE A 323 18.78 3.65 -14.86
N ASP A 324 18.92 3.64 -13.54
CA ASP A 324 20.17 3.44 -12.83
C ASP A 324 20.76 2.05 -13.11
N GLU A 325 19.91 1.02 -13.10
CA GLU A 325 20.30 -0.36 -13.38
C GLU A 325 20.68 -0.58 -14.83
N TYR A 326 19.96 0.06 -15.77
CA TYR A 326 20.32 0.03 -17.18
C TYR A 326 21.71 0.59 -17.41
N GLN A 327 22.00 1.77 -16.87
CA GLN A 327 23.30 2.41 -16.97
C GLN A 327 24.41 1.57 -16.35
N LYS A 328 24.16 1.03 -15.17
CA LYS A 328 25.14 0.24 -14.41
C LYS A 328 25.48 -1.09 -15.04
N TYR A 329 24.50 -1.82 -15.58
CA TYR A 329 24.66 -3.21 -15.98
C TYR A 329 24.58 -3.48 -17.48
N ILE A 330 23.89 -2.66 -18.25
CA ILE A 330 23.68 -2.87 -19.68
C ILE A 330 24.50 -1.89 -20.52
N GLU A 331 24.42 -0.60 -20.25
CA GLU A 331 25.16 0.43 -20.98
C GLU A 331 26.68 0.34 -20.76
N SER A 332 27.11 -0.03 -19.55
CA SER A 332 28.52 -0.27 -19.22
C SER A 332 29.13 -1.45 -19.97
N ASP A 333 28.31 -2.39 -20.49
CA ASP A 333 28.78 -3.56 -21.23
C ASP A 333 28.56 -3.38 -22.74
N GLN A 334 29.62 -3.11 -23.48
CA GLN A 334 29.59 -2.87 -24.95
C GLN A 334 28.96 -4.02 -25.74
N ALA A 335 29.01 -5.26 -25.25
CA ALA A 335 28.45 -6.40 -25.96
C ALA A 335 26.91 -6.44 -25.83
N LEU A 336 26.37 -6.06 -24.69
CA LEU A 336 24.94 -5.95 -24.44
C LEU A 336 24.36 -4.68 -25.11
N GLU A 337 25.02 -3.54 -24.96
CA GLU A 337 24.61 -2.25 -25.56
C GLU A 337 24.37 -2.36 -27.07
N ARG A 338 25.23 -3.13 -27.76
CA ARG A 338 25.07 -3.37 -29.21
C ARG A 338 23.92 -4.28 -29.58
N ARG A 339 23.29 -4.97 -28.65
CA ARG A 339 22.22 -5.94 -28.87
C ARG A 339 20.87 -5.47 -28.40
N PHE A 340 20.86 -4.64 -27.39
CA PHE A 340 19.64 -4.05 -26.83
C PHE A 340 19.34 -2.67 -27.44
N ALA A 341 18.06 -2.36 -27.55
CA ALA A 341 17.57 -1.03 -27.95
C ALA A 341 16.66 -0.50 -26.83
N SER A 342 17.04 0.64 -26.27
CA SER A 342 16.28 1.27 -25.19
C SER A 342 14.94 1.83 -25.67
N VAL A 343 13.92 1.64 -24.84
CA VAL A 343 12.60 2.27 -24.94
C VAL A 343 12.29 2.89 -23.59
N THR A 344 12.31 4.20 -23.53
CA THR A 344 12.02 4.94 -22.28
C THR A 344 10.52 4.94 -22.04
N ILE A 345 10.15 4.64 -20.82
CA ILE A 345 8.77 4.61 -20.33
C ILE A 345 8.64 5.66 -19.25
N ASP A 346 8.03 6.76 -19.59
CA ASP A 346 7.80 7.88 -18.69
C ASP A 346 6.54 7.67 -17.85
N GLU A 347 6.46 8.36 -16.71
CA GLU A 347 5.27 8.43 -15.88
C GLU A 347 4.10 8.98 -16.72
N PRO A 348 2.93 8.34 -16.77
CA PRO A 348 1.79 8.83 -17.53
C PRO A 348 1.26 10.13 -16.92
N SER A 349 0.61 10.96 -17.75
CA SER A 349 -0.08 12.14 -17.27
C SER A 349 -1.23 11.78 -16.32
N GLN A 350 -1.72 12.74 -15.55
CA GLN A 350 -2.89 12.50 -14.68
C GLN A 350 -4.11 12.10 -15.51
N GLU A 351 -4.28 12.68 -16.70
CA GLU A 351 -5.40 12.39 -17.60
C GLU A 351 -5.31 10.95 -18.12
N ASP A 352 -4.13 10.53 -18.61
CA ASP A 352 -3.89 9.15 -19.05
C ASP A 352 -4.08 8.16 -17.90
N SER A 353 -3.63 8.51 -16.68
CA SER A 353 -3.78 7.68 -15.50
C SER A 353 -5.25 7.46 -15.13
N VAL A 354 -6.10 8.47 -15.27
CA VAL A 354 -7.55 8.34 -15.06
C VAL A 354 -8.14 7.35 -16.09
N GLU A 355 -7.74 7.43 -17.35
CA GLU A 355 -8.21 6.48 -18.39
C GLU A 355 -7.71 5.05 -18.13
N ILE A 356 -6.48 4.89 -17.65
CA ILE A 356 -5.94 3.59 -17.23
C ILE A 356 -6.78 3.00 -16.08
N LEU A 357 -7.04 3.77 -15.04
CA LEU A 357 -7.85 3.31 -13.89
C LEU A 357 -9.29 2.98 -14.30
N LYS A 358 -9.90 3.76 -15.21
CA LYS A 358 -11.22 3.43 -15.78
C LYS A 358 -11.21 2.10 -16.54
N GLY A 359 -10.14 1.81 -17.26
CA GLY A 359 -9.96 0.53 -17.94
C GLY A 359 -9.85 -0.66 -16.99
N LEU A 360 -9.16 -0.47 -15.85
CA LEU A 360 -8.97 -1.50 -14.82
C LEU A 360 -10.18 -1.66 -13.89
N ARG A 361 -10.99 -0.61 -13.72
CA ARG A 361 -12.16 -0.56 -12.82
C ARG A 361 -13.03 -1.82 -12.82
N PRO A 362 -13.47 -2.39 -13.97
CA PRO A 362 -14.37 -3.53 -13.97
C PRO A 362 -13.82 -4.76 -13.23
N ARG A 363 -12.50 -4.96 -13.26
CA ARG A 363 -11.83 -6.08 -12.58
C ARG A 363 -11.74 -5.88 -11.08
N TYR A 364 -11.41 -4.64 -10.66
CA TYR A 364 -11.39 -4.30 -9.23
C TYR A 364 -12.78 -4.32 -8.62
N GLU A 365 -13.80 -3.85 -9.34
CA GLU A 365 -15.20 -3.96 -8.95
C GLU A 365 -15.65 -5.41 -8.79
N GLU A 366 -15.23 -6.29 -9.70
CA GLU A 366 -15.55 -7.71 -9.64
C GLU A 366 -14.84 -8.42 -8.48
N HIS A 367 -13.57 -8.08 -8.23
CA HIS A 367 -12.76 -8.67 -7.15
C HIS A 367 -13.29 -8.28 -5.77
N HIS A 368 -13.54 -7.00 -5.55
CA HIS A 368 -14.00 -6.47 -4.25
C HIS A 368 -15.53 -6.51 -4.09
N ARG A 369 -16.27 -6.75 -5.17
CA ARG A 369 -17.74 -6.68 -5.20
C ARG A 369 -18.29 -5.34 -4.76
N VAL A 370 -17.64 -4.26 -5.20
CA VAL A 370 -18.02 -2.86 -4.96
C VAL A 370 -18.08 -2.11 -6.28
N ASN A 371 -18.86 -1.04 -6.37
CA ASN A 371 -18.78 -0.12 -7.50
C ASN A 371 -17.74 0.96 -7.19
N ILE A 372 -17.03 1.46 -8.20
CA ILE A 372 -16.04 2.53 -8.05
C ILE A 372 -16.53 3.73 -8.85
N SER A 373 -16.79 4.87 -8.17
CA SER A 373 -17.28 6.06 -8.84
C SER A 373 -16.18 6.79 -9.62
N ASP A 374 -16.57 7.57 -10.64
CA ASP A 374 -15.59 8.36 -11.42
C ASP A 374 -14.92 9.43 -10.56
N GLU A 375 -15.62 9.95 -9.55
CA GLU A 375 -15.06 10.88 -8.57
C GLU A 375 -13.96 10.21 -7.74
N ALA A 376 -14.13 8.92 -7.36
CA ALA A 376 -13.11 8.17 -6.63
C ALA A 376 -11.85 7.96 -7.48
N ILE A 377 -12.00 7.61 -8.76
CA ILE A 377 -10.87 7.46 -9.70
C ILE A 377 -10.11 8.78 -9.84
N ASN A 378 -10.82 9.89 -10.10
CA ASN A 378 -10.20 11.20 -10.21
C ASN A 378 -9.50 11.60 -8.90
N ALA A 379 -10.10 11.31 -7.75
CA ALA A 379 -9.51 11.56 -6.44
C ALA A 379 -8.25 10.70 -6.22
N ALA A 380 -8.28 9.41 -6.59
CA ALA A 380 -7.13 8.52 -6.46
C ALA A 380 -5.91 9.06 -7.24
N VAL A 381 -6.09 9.46 -8.48
CA VAL A 381 -5.02 10.02 -9.31
C VAL A 381 -4.54 11.37 -8.77
N LYS A 382 -5.44 12.28 -8.45
CA LYS A 382 -5.10 13.63 -7.98
C LYS A 382 -4.42 13.61 -6.61
N LEU A 383 -4.95 12.83 -5.67
CA LEU A 383 -4.43 12.76 -4.31
C LEU A 383 -3.12 11.98 -4.26
N SER A 384 -2.99 10.86 -5.00
CA SER A 384 -1.72 10.14 -5.07
C SER A 384 -0.61 10.99 -5.70
N SER A 385 -0.90 11.71 -6.78
CA SER A 385 0.05 12.61 -7.42
C SER A 385 0.50 13.74 -6.50
N ARG A 386 -0.38 14.23 -5.63
CA ARG A 386 -0.11 15.34 -4.72
C ARG A 386 0.57 14.91 -3.42
N TYR A 387 0.17 13.76 -2.86
CA TYR A 387 0.52 13.37 -1.49
C TYR A 387 1.47 12.18 -1.38
N ILE A 388 1.61 11.39 -2.44
CA ILE A 388 2.52 10.24 -2.49
C ILE A 388 3.65 10.56 -3.49
N ALA A 389 4.78 11.05 -2.95
CA ALA A 389 5.91 11.52 -3.76
C ALA A 389 6.94 10.43 -4.06
N ASP A 390 6.95 9.33 -3.30
CA ASP A 390 7.94 8.25 -3.37
C ASP A 390 7.59 7.16 -4.40
N ARG A 391 6.44 7.26 -5.04
CA ARG A 391 5.94 6.33 -6.06
C ARG A 391 5.44 7.07 -7.30
N PHE A 392 5.29 6.33 -8.40
CA PHE A 392 4.90 6.87 -9.70
C PHE A 392 3.50 6.44 -10.11
N LEU A 393 2.85 7.27 -10.93
CA LEU A 393 1.61 6.90 -11.62
C LEU A 393 1.89 5.82 -12.69
N PRO A 394 0.95 4.92 -12.98
CA PRO A 394 -0.39 4.80 -12.39
C PRO A 394 -0.43 3.98 -11.08
N ASP A 395 0.64 3.29 -10.72
CA ASP A 395 0.72 2.30 -9.63
C ASP A 395 0.20 2.85 -8.30
N LYS A 396 0.70 4.02 -7.85
CA LYS A 396 0.24 4.65 -6.60
C LYS A 396 -1.26 4.99 -6.59
N ALA A 397 -1.87 5.26 -7.74
CA ALA A 397 -3.30 5.54 -7.83
C ALA A 397 -4.13 4.24 -7.85
N ILE A 398 -3.59 3.19 -8.47
CA ILE A 398 -4.18 1.84 -8.45
C ILE A 398 -4.19 1.30 -7.02
N ASP A 399 -3.08 1.41 -6.29
CA ASP A 399 -2.98 0.99 -4.89
C ASP A 399 -4.02 1.68 -4.01
N LEU A 400 -4.20 3.01 -4.16
CA LEU A 400 -5.23 3.74 -3.41
C LEU A 400 -6.65 3.26 -3.73
N MET A 401 -6.92 2.99 -5.00
CA MET A 401 -8.22 2.50 -5.44
C MET A 401 -8.50 1.09 -4.87
N ASP A 402 -7.50 0.22 -4.90
CA ASP A 402 -7.57 -1.15 -4.38
C ASP A 402 -7.79 -1.16 -2.86
N GLU A 403 -6.98 -0.41 -2.12
CA GLU A 403 -7.09 -0.31 -0.66
C GLU A 403 -8.43 0.30 -0.22
N ALA A 404 -8.92 1.35 -0.91
CA ALA A 404 -10.21 1.95 -0.61
C ALA A 404 -11.37 0.98 -0.89
N ALA A 405 -11.27 0.21 -1.98
CA ALA A 405 -12.26 -0.81 -2.30
C ALA A 405 -12.28 -1.94 -1.25
N ALA A 406 -11.11 -2.38 -0.81
CA ALA A 406 -10.96 -3.36 0.28
C ALA A 406 -11.54 -2.83 1.60
N LYS A 407 -11.24 -1.56 1.96
CA LYS A 407 -11.75 -0.90 3.18
C LYS A 407 -13.26 -0.82 3.18
N VAL A 408 -13.87 -0.31 2.11
CA VAL A 408 -15.34 -0.20 1.99
C VAL A 408 -16.01 -1.56 2.14
N ARG A 409 -15.39 -2.62 1.62
CA ARG A 409 -15.88 -3.99 1.78
C ARG A 409 -15.79 -4.49 3.23
N ILE A 410 -14.69 -4.19 3.93
CA ILE A 410 -14.47 -4.65 5.32
C ILE A 410 -15.35 -3.87 6.30
N ASP A 411 -15.45 -2.55 6.14
CA ASP A 411 -16.20 -1.67 7.04
C ASP A 411 -17.72 -1.90 6.98
N THR A 412 -18.20 -2.54 5.90
CA THR A 412 -19.62 -2.80 5.73
C THR A 412 -19.90 -4.29 5.85
N VAL A 413 -20.64 -4.68 6.89
CA VAL A 413 -21.13 -6.06 7.04
C VAL A 413 -22.02 -6.39 5.84
N GLN A 414 -21.54 -7.29 4.96
CA GLN A 414 -22.28 -7.64 3.73
C GLN A 414 -23.58 -8.39 4.04
N PRO A 415 -24.61 -8.26 3.18
CA PRO A 415 -25.83 -9.04 3.30
C PRO A 415 -25.60 -10.57 3.30
N GLU A 416 -24.52 -11.05 2.66
CA GLU A 416 -24.11 -12.45 2.71
C GLU A 416 -23.65 -12.86 4.12
N ASP A 417 -23.00 -11.98 4.87
CA ASP A 417 -22.61 -12.26 6.26
C ASP A 417 -23.84 -12.31 7.17
N LYS A 418 -24.85 -11.44 6.92
CA LYS A 418 -26.14 -11.50 7.61
C LYS A 418 -26.89 -12.79 7.31
N LYS A 419 -26.83 -13.27 6.07
CA LYS A 419 -27.45 -14.56 5.69
C LYS A 419 -26.80 -15.70 6.44
N VAL A 420 -25.47 -15.78 6.44
CA VAL A 420 -24.69 -16.81 7.15
C VAL A 420 -24.95 -16.76 8.66
N ASP A 421 -25.06 -15.56 9.22
CA ASP A 421 -25.34 -15.38 10.65
C ASP A 421 -26.77 -15.81 11.01
N LEU A 422 -27.76 -15.47 10.18
CA LEU A 422 -29.16 -15.91 10.35
C LEU A 422 -29.29 -17.41 10.16
N GLU A 423 -28.59 -18.03 9.21
CA GLU A 423 -28.54 -19.49 9.02
C GLU A 423 -27.89 -20.18 10.22
N ARG A 424 -26.81 -19.61 10.81
CA ARG A 424 -26.18 -20.16 12.01
C ARG A 424 -27.10 -20.06 13.22
N GLN A 425 -27.81 -18.93 13.41
CA GLN A 425 -28.82 -18.78 14.45
C GLN A 425 -29.99 -19.76 14.26
N LEU A 426 -30.43 -19.98 13.03
CA LEU A 426 -31.51 -20.92 12.71
C LEU A 426 -31.13 -22.37 13.03
N ASN A 427 -29.86 -22.73 12.76
CA ASN A 427 -29.36 -24.06 13.12
C ASN A 427 -29.26 -24.23 14.65
N GLY A 428 -28.75 -23.22 15.36
CA GLY A 428 -28.71 -23.25 16.84
C GLY A 428 -30.09 -23.33 17.49
N LEU A 429 -31.12 -22.68 16.92
CA LEU A 429 -32.51 -22.79 17.43
C LEU A 429 -33.12 -24.15 17.13
N ARG A 430 -32.74 -24.82 16.05
CA ARG A 430 -33.19 -26.19 15.74
C ARG A 430 -32.61 -27.18 16.75
N ASP A 431 -31.32 -27.07 17.08
CA ASP A 431 -30.70 -27.92 18.08
C ASP A 431 -31.42 -27.76 19.44
N GLN A 432 -31.67 -26.51 19.84
CA GLN A 432 -32.43 -26.21 21.08
C GLN A 432 -33.86 -26.69 21.05
N LEU A 433 -34.53 -26.69 19.89
CA LEU A 433 -35.88 -27.20 19.72
C LEU A 433 -35.91 -28.73 19.89
N ASP A 434 -34.93 -29.42 19.31
CA ASP A 434 -34.81 -30.88 19.43
C ASP A 434 -34.52 -31.30 20.87
N ASP A 435 -33.71 -30.55 21.60
CA ASP A 435 -33.45 -30.73 23.03
C ASP A 435 -34.71 -30.50 23.88
N ALA A 436 -35.44 -29.42 23.63
CA ALA A 436 -36.69 -29.10 24.36
C ALA A 436 -37.78 -30.13 24.11
N VAL A 437 -37.90 -30.64 22.88
CA VAL A 437 -38.86 -31.72 22.53
C VAL A 437 -38.45 -33.04 23.20
N SER A 438 -37.16 -33.36 23.22
CA SER A 438 -36.62 -34.57 23.85
C SER A 438 -36.78 -34.57 25.36
N SER A 439 -36.70 -33.40 25.99
CA SER A 439 -36.93 -33.22 27.44
C SER A 439 -38.40 -33.10 27.83
N GLY A 440 -39.35 -33.04 26.86
CA GLY A 440 -40.78 -32.92 27.09
C GLY A 440 -41.27 -31.52 27.51
N ASP A 441 -40.44 -30.50 27.36
CA ASP A 441 -40.84 -29.12 27.68
C ASP A 441 -41.48 -28.44 26.44
N PHE A 442 -42.78 -28.69 26.27
CA PHE A 442 -43.57 -28.18 25.14
C PHE A 442 -43.78 -26.66 25.17
N ASP A 443 -43.71 -26.03 26.36
CA ASP A 443 -43.86 -24.60 26.49
C ASP A 443 -42.59 -23.89 25.96
N GLN A 444 -41.42 -24.43 26.27
CA GLN A 444 -40.12 -23.91 25.76
C GLN A 444 -40.02 -24.20 24.26
N ALA A 445 -40.37 -25.38 23.78
CA ALA A 445 -40.38 -25.72 22.36
C ALA A 445 -41.29 -24.79 21.53
N THR A 446 -42.44 -24.36 22.07
CA THR A 446 -43.34 -23.40 21.42
C THR A 446 -42.68 -22.00 21.26
N LYS A 447 -41.96 -21.52 22.27
CA LYS A 447 -41.23 -20.22 22.22
C LYS A 447 -40.11 -20.26 21.21
N ILE A 448 -39.31 -21.32 21.20
CA ILE A 448 -38.19 -21.50 20.24
C ILE A 448 -38.74 -21.56 18.80
N ARG A 449 -39.87 -22.24 18.60
CA ARG A 449 -40.55 -22.31 17.29
C ARG A 449 -40.99 -20.92 16.79
N GLN A 450 -41.47 -20.07 17.66
CA GLN A 450 -41.83 -18.69 17.30
C GLN A 450 -40.59 -17.86 16.91
N GLN A 451 -39.46 -18.07 17.57
CA GLN A 451 -38.20 -17.43 17.20
C GLN A 451 -37.66 -17.96 15.87
N GLU A 452 -37.73 -19.27 15.62
CA GLU A 452 -37.39 -19.87 14.33
C GLU A 452 -38.14 -19.23 13.15
N ILE A 453 -39.48 -19.07 13.34
CA ILE A 453 -40.36 -18.46 12.31
C ILE A 453 -39.98 -17.01 12.05
N LYS A 454 -39.58 -16.28 13.10
CA LYS A 454 -39.12 -14.88 12.96
C LYS A 454 -37.81 -14.76 12.16
N ILE A 455 -36.81 -15.58 12.48
CA ILE A 455 -35.53 -15.61 11.78
C ILE A 455 -35.71 -16.09 10.32
N ARG A 456 -36.59 -17.07 10.06
CA ARG A 456 -36.91 -17.48 8.68
C ARG A 456 -37.53 -16.34 7.85
N LYS A 457 -38.38 -15.52 8.46
CA LYS A 457 -38.93 -14.33 7.78
C LYS A 457 -37.86 -13.29 7.48
N GLU A 458 -36.95 -13.04 8.42
CA GLU A 458 -35.82 -12.13 8.20
C GLU A 458 -34.88 -12.64 7.11
N LEU A 459 -34.63 -13.95 7.05
CA LEU A 459 -33.84 -14.59 6.01
C LEU A 459 -34.49 -14.48 4.62
N ALA A 460 -35.81 -14.67 4.54
CA ALA A 460 -36.58 -14.52 3.30
C ALA A 460 -36.60 -13.06 2.80
N VAL A 461 -36.56 -12.05 3.70
CA VAL A 461 -36.44 -10.63 3.33
C VAL A 461 -35.06 -10.36 2.76
N VAL A 462 -33.98 -10.86 3.39
CA VAL A 462 -32.61 -10.72 2.89
C VAL A 462 -32.45 -11.39 1.52
N GLU A 463 -33.06 -12.54 1.28
CA GLU A 463 -33.04 -13.23 -0.02
C GLU A 463 -33.85 -12.50 -1.10
N THR A 464 -34.98 -11.89 -0.75
CA THR A 464 -35.78 -11.08 -1.69
C THR A 464 -35.12 -9.73 -2.00
N ASP A 465 -34.48 -9.09 -1.03
CA ASP A 465 -33.71 -7.85 -1.26
C ASP A 465 -32.53 -8.10 -2.19
N ASN A 466 -31.83 -9.23 -2.07
CA ASN A 466 -30.75 -9.63 -2.97
C ASN A 466 -31.23 -9.91 -4.41
N LEU A 467 -32.47 -10.38 -4.58
CA LEU A 467 -33.08 -10.62 -5.89
C LEU A 467 -33.61 -9.33 -6.56
N ILE A 468 -34.09 -8.37 -5.78
CA ILE A 468 -34.69 -7.13 -6.28
C ILE A 468 -33.58 -6.10 -6.61
N ASN A 469 -32.52 -6.04 -5.83
CA ASN A 469 -31.42 -5.10 -6.03
C ASN A 469 -30.43 -5.51 -7.14
N GLY A 470 -30.49 -6.76 -7.63
CA GLY A 470 -29.68 -7.25 -8.76
C GLY A 470 -30.13 -6.75 -10.16
N THR A 471 -31.13 -5.88 -10.24
CA THR A 471 -31.72 -5.46 -11.53
C THR A 471 -31.64 -3.95 -11.82
N LYS A 472 -30.91 -3.17 -11.04
CA LYS A 472 -30.64 -1.75 -11.34
C LYS A 472 -29.15 -1.51 -11.63
N ASP A 473 -28.84 -0.59 -12.51
CA ASP A 473 -27.56 -0.19 -13.13
C ASP A 473 -26.27 -0.23 -12.25
N HIS A 474 -26.34 -0.61 -11.00
CA HIS A 474 -25.18 -0.87 -10.12
C HIS A 474 -25.05 -2.37 -9.85
N LYS A 475 -23.97 -2.97 -10.34
CA LYS A 475 -23.68 -4.41 -10.21
C LYS A 475 -23.53 -4.83 -8.73
N TYR A 476 -23.17 -3.88 -7.84
CA TYR A 476 -22.94 -4.12 -6.42
C TYR A 476 -23.63 -3.04 -5.55
N GLN A 477 -23.93 -3.37 -4.27
CA GLN A 477 -24.61 -2.43 -3.35
C GLN A 477 -23.70 -1.35 -2.78
N LEU A 478 -22.40 -1.65 -2.64
CA LEU A 478 -21.41 -0.76 -2.07
C LEU A 478 -20.74 0.07 -3.16
N THR A 479 -20.46 1.33 -2.86
CA THR A 479 -19.80 2.24 -3.81
C THR A 479 -18.67 2.97 -3.13
N VAL A 480 -17.47 2.86 -3.70
CA VAL A 480 -16.28 3.64 -3.32
C VAL A 480 -16.45 5.07 -3.82
N ARG A 481 -16.33 6.02 -2.93
CA ARG A 481 -16.49 7.46 -3.19
C ARG A 481 -15.17 8.20 -2.97
N GLU A 482 -15.08 9.43 -3.38
CA GLU A 482 -13.95 10.32 -3.13
C GLU A 482 -13.52 10.35 -1.65
N LYS A 483 -14.49 10.31 -0.72
CA LYS A 483 -14.21 10.31 0.72
C LYS A 483 -13.40 9.07 1.15
N ASP A 484 -13.70 7.90 0.60
CA ASP A 484 -13.04 6.66 0.96
C ASP A 484 -11.58 6.66 0.52
N ILE A 485 -11.30 7.17 -0.69
CA ILE A 485 -9.94 7.42 -1.19
C ILE A 485 -9.22 8.43 -0.28
N THR A 486 -9.90 9.51 0.08
CA THR A 486 -9.36 10.56 0.95
C THR A 486 -8.95 10.02 2.31
N ASP A 487 -9.77 9.16 2.91
CA ASP A 487 -9.51 8.54 4.20
C ASP A 487 -8.30 7.58 4.13
N VAL A 488 -8.12 6.84 3.02
CA VAL A 488 -6.96 5.96 2.79
C VAL A 488 -5.68 6.79 2.67
N VAL A 489 -5.70 7.85 1.85
CA VAL A 489 -4.55 8.76 1.75
C VAL A 489 -4.17 9.34 3.10
N GLY A 490 -5.17 9.73 3.92
CA GLY A 490 -4.94 10.22 5.27
C GLY A 490 -4.27 9.18 6.18
N GLN A 491 -4.67 7.91 6.07
CA GLN A 491 -4.06 6.81 6.83
C GLN A 491 -2.62 6.51 6.40
N GLN A 492 -2.34 6.49 5.09
CA GLN A 492 -1.01 6.21 4.57
C GLN A 492 -0.01 7.35 4.84
N THR A 493 -0.46 8.60 4.68
CA THR A 493 0.42 9.78 4.79
C THR A 493 0.45 10.40 6.18
N GLY A 494 -0.47 10.00 7.07
CA GLY A 494 -0.66 10.61 8.39
C GLY A 494 -1.28 12.01 8.34
N ILE A 495 -1.73 12.47 7.17
CA ILE A 495 -2.34 13.80 6.97
C ILE A 495 -3.86 13.65 7.11
N PRO A 496 -4.54 14.46 7.94
CA PRO A 496 -6.00 14.48 8.03
C PRO A 496 -6.62 15.04 6.73
N VAL A 497 -6.77 14.21 5.72
CA VAL A 497 -7.20 14.62 4.36
C VAL A 497 -8.67 15.02 4.32
N THR A 498 -9.48 14.57 5.29
CA THR A 498 -10.91 14.89 5.43
C THR A 498 -11.19 16.39 5.63
N GLN A 499 -10.18 17.16 6.06
CA GLN A 499 -10.31 18.61 6.26
C GLN A 499 -9.93 19.45 5.03
N LEU A 500 -9.38 18.84 3.97
CA LEU A 500 -8.69 19.55 2.90
C LEU A 500 -9.59 20.16 1.82
N GLN A 501 -10.87 19.79 1.68
CA GLN A 501 -11.62 20.19 0.50
C GLN A 501 -12.53 21.44 0.67
N LYS A 502 -13.10 21.66 1.84
CA LYS A 502 -13.94 22.88 2.07
C LYS A 502 -13.41 23.80 3.17
N SER A 503 -12.71 23.23 4.17
CA SER A 503 -12.21 24.00 5.31
C SER A 503 -10.84 24.66 5.06
N GLU A 504 -10.03 24.20 4.10
CA GLU A 504 -8.69 24.77 3.83
C GLU A 504 -8.80 26.24 3.37
N SER A 505 -9.71 26.53 2.45
CA SER A 505 -9.90 27.90 1.98
C SER A 505 -10.41 28.83 3.09
N GLU A 506 -11.33 28.36 3.93
CA GLU A 506 -11.82 29.12 5.09
C GLU A 506 -10.72 29.28 6.16
N ARG A 507 -9.96 28.24 6.46
CA ARG A 507 -8.82 28.29 7.39
C ARG A 507 -7.75 29.28 6.91
N LEU A 508 -7.43 29.29 5.61
CA LEU A 508 -6.47 30.23 5.03
C LEU A 508 -6.95 31.68 5.07
N LEU A 509 -8.26 31.92 4.94
CA LEU A 509 -8.84 33.25 5.11
C LEU A 509 -8.69 33.73 6.56
N HIS A 510 -8.87 32.86 7.56
CA HIS A 510 -8.77 33.15 8.97
C HIS A 510 -7.38 32.82 9.59
N LEU A 511 -6.37 32.56 8.76
CA LEU A 511 -5.04 32.15 9.24
C LEU A 511 -4.43 33.14 10.23
N GLU A 512 -4.61 34.43 10.01
CA GLU A 512 -4.12 35.48 10.93
C GLU A 512 -4.72 35.34 12.35
N GLU A 513 -6.03 35.08 12.43
CA GLU A 513 -6.75 34.90 13.70
C GLU A 513 -6.27 33.63 14.42
N ILE A 514 -6.06 32.56 13.65
CA ILE A 514 -5.57 31.28 14.19
C ILE A 514 -4.17 31.44 14.76
N LEU A 515 -3.27 32.11 14.04
CA LEU A 515 -1.91 32.35 14.52
C LEU A 515 -1.89 33.27 15.76
N HIS A 516 -2.78 34.28 15.81
CA HIS A 516 -2.88 35.18 16.97
C HIS A 516 -3.42 34.52 18.25
N ARG A 517 -4.07 33.37 18.17
CA ARG A 517 -4.46 32.60 19.38
C ARG A 517 -3.25 32.13 20.18
N ARG A 518 -2.12 31.91 19.50
CA ARG A 518 -0.89 31.39 20.11
C ARG A 518 0.24 32.42 20.18
N VAL A 519 0.33 33.30 19.18
CA VAL A 519 1.39 34.31 19.08
C VAL A 519 0.82 35.68 19.43
N VAL A 520 1.37 36.27 20.46
CA VAL A 520 0.95 37.61 20.96
C VAL A 520 1.76 38.69 20.29
N GLY A 521 1.12 39.74 19.81
CA GLY A 521 1.77 40.82 19.09
C GLY A 521 2.22 40.40 17.69
N GLN A 522 3.29 40.98 17.19
CA GLN A 522 3.92 40.64 15.89
C GLN A 522 2.94 40.69 14.68
N ASN A 523 2.02 41.67 14.67
CA ASN A 523 0.94 41.75 13.67
C ASN A 523 1.48 41.81 12.23
N GLU A 524 2.58 42.55 12.01
CA GLU A 524 3.19 42.67 10.69
C GLU A 524 3.77 41.32 10.23
N ALA A 525 4.39 40.59 11.13
CA ALA A 525 4.97 39.28 10.84
C ALA A 525 3.88 38.26 10.47
N ILE A 526 2.82 38.17 11.26
CA ILE A 526 1.71 37.26 11.06
C ILE A 526 0.99 37.57 9.74
N SER A 527 0.72 38.84 9.47
CA SER A 527 0.08 39.26 8.23
C SER A 527 0.94 38.98 7.00
N ALA A 528 2.26 39.20 7.05
CA ALA A 528 3.18 38.91 5.95
C ALA A 528 3.23 37.40 5.65
N VAL A 529 3.39 36.54 6.66
CA VAL A 529 3.34 35.09 6.52
C VAL A 529 2.03 34.62 5.93
N SER A 530 0.90 35.10 6.48
CA SER A 530 -0.43 34.69 6.03
C SER A 530 -0.70 35.08 4.58
N ARG A 531 -0.28 36.29 4.16
CA ARG A 531 -0.38 36.72 2.75
C ARG A 531 0.45 35.83 1.81
N ALA A 532 1.68 35.52 2.19
CA ALA A 532 2.57 34.70 1.38
C ALA A 532 2.01 33.27 1.20
N ILE A 533 1.49 32.67 2.27
CA ILE A 533 0.88 31.34 2.23
C ILE A 533 -0.40 31.35 1.40
N ARG A 534 -1.30 32.34 1.57
CA ARG A 534 -2.48 32.48 0.73
C ARG A 534 -2.12 32.59 -0.76
N ARG A 535 -1.09 33.38 -1.09
CA ARG A 535 -0.59 33.53 -2.48
C ARG A 535 -0.07 32.21 -3.05
N ALA A 536 0.65 31.39 -2.24
CA ALA A 536 1.14 30.09 -2.67
C ALA A 536 0.02 29.06 -2.89
N ARG A 537 -0.98 29.05 -1.99
CA ARG A 537 -2.07 28.08 -2.05
C ARG A 537 -3.17 28.45 -3.04
N SER A 538 -3.24 29.70 -3.49
CA SER A 538 -4.18 30.14 -4.54
C SER A 538 -3.78 29.68 -5.96
N GLY A 539 -2.67 28.98 -6.13
CA GLY A 539 -2.19 28.50 -7.44
C GLY A 539 -1.51 29.55 -8.32
N ILE A 540 -1.27 30.76 -7.79
CA ILE A 540 -0.59 31.84 -8.54
C ILE A 540 0.94 31.69 -8.49
N LYS A 541 1.47 31.05 -7.44
CA LYS A 541 2.92 30.81 -7.29
C LYS A 541 3.34 29.63 -8.16
N ASP A 542 4.60 29.65 -8.59
CA ASP A 542 5.24 28.55 -9.31
C ASP A 542 5.16 27.24 -8.49
N PRO A 543 4.55 26.17 -9.02
CA PRO A 543 4.37 24.91 -8.30
C PRO A 543 5.67 24.15 -8.06
N SER A 544 6.77 24.52 -8.74
CA SER A 544 8.09 23.91 -8.53
C SER A 544 8.77 24.35 -7.23
N ARG A 545 8.31 25.43 -6.59
CA ARG A 545 8.93 26.03 -5.41
C ARG A 545 8.23 25.62 -4.11
N PRO A 546 8.94 25.69 -2.93
CA PRO A 546 8.31 25.46 -1.63
C PRO A 546 7.09 26.35 -1.40
N ILE A 547 6.15 25.94 -0.50
CA ILE A 547 4.95 26.74 -0.16
C ILE A 547 5.35 28.16 0.28
N GLY A 548 6.39 28.27 1.11
CA GLY A 548 6.91 29.57 1.52
C GLY A 548 8.34 29.47 2.06
N THR A 549 9.15 30.48 1.78
CA THR A 549 10.49 30.64 2.29
C THR A 549 10.60 31.96 3.06
N PHE A 550 10.83 31.86 4.37
CA PHE A 550 10.79 33.01 5.27
C PHE A 550 12.11 33.18 6.02
N LEU A 551 12.54 34.42 6.20
CA LEU A 551 13.66 34.77 7.08
C LEU A 551 13.14 35.65 8.24
N PHE A 552 13.15 35.09 9.46
CA PHE A 552 12.72 35.76 10.68
C PHE A 552 13.91 36.42 11.40
N LEU A 553 13.91 37.73 11.46
CA LEU A 553 14.96 38.53 12.05
C LEU A 553 14.51 39.23 13.32
N GLY A 554 15.35 39.35 14.32
CA GLY A 554 15.00 40.07 15.54
C GLY A 554 15.62 39.50 16.82
N PRO A 555 15.40 40.17 17.97
CA PRO A 555 15.94 39.74 19.25
C PRO A 555 15.56 38.34 19.68
N THR A 556 16.26 37.79 20.65
CA THR A 556 15.90 36.49 21.26
C THR A 556 14.60 36.62 22.09
N GLY A 557 13.77 35.60 22.11
CA GLY A 557 12.58 35.53 22.96
C GLY A 557 11.39 36.39 22.54
N VAL A 558 11.33 36.86 21.27
CA VAL A 558 10.21 37.67 20.73
C VAL A 558 9.12 36.83 20.02
N GLY A 559 9.28 35.51 19.95
CA GLY A 559 8.26 34.62 19.39
C GLY A 559 8.56 34.03 18.01
N LYS A 560 9.78 34.14 17.45
CA LYS A 560 10.15 33.59 16.13
C LYS A 560 9.86 32.08 16.02
N THR A 561 10.37 31.30 16.96
CA THR A 561 10.17 29.84 16.98
C THR A 561 8.70 29.47 17.31
N GLU A 562 8.02 30.28 18.12
CA GLU A 562 6.60 30.05 18.46
C GLU A 562 5.69 30.28 17.25
N LEU A 563 5.98 31.27 16.41
CA LEU A 563 5.27 31.48 15.13
C LEU A 563 5.47 30.30 14.18
N ALA A 564 6.68 29.72 14.12
CA ALA A 564 6.95 28.52 13.31
C ALA A 564 6.13 27.32 13.81
N LYS A 565 6.02 27.11 15.12
CA LYS A 565 5.18 26.07 15.74
C LYS A 565 3.68 26.28 15.47
N ALA A 566 3.21 27.51 15.68
CA ALA A 566 1.83 27.89 15.41
C ALA A 566 1.47 27.69 13.92
N LEU A 567 2.44 27.93 13.03
CA LEU A 567 2.27 27.71 11.60
C LEU A 567 2.22 26.21 11.25
N ALA A 568 3.07 25.38 11.87
CA ALA A 568 3.01 23.93 11.69
C ALA A 568 1.64 23.37 12.13
N GLU A 569 1.15 23.79 13.29
CA GLU A 569 -0.17 23.42 13.79
C GLU A 569 -1.30 23.92 12.88
N ALA A 570 -1.25 25.17 12.41
CA ALA A 570 -2.26 25.75 11.53
C ALA A 570 -2.32 25.13 10.14
N MET A 571 -1.17 24.76 9.57
CA MET A 571 -1.05 24.27 8.20
C MET A 571 -1.03 22.75 8.09
N PHE A 572 -0.51 22.05 9.11
CA PHE A 572 -0.27 20.60 9.11
C PHE A 572 -0.86 19.89 10.33
N ASP A 573 -1.77 20.56 11.05
CA ASP A 573 -2.59 20.06 12.19
C ASP A 573 -1.82 19.58 13.43
N SER A 574 -0.48 19.60 13.43
CA SER A 574 0.33 19.29 14.60
C SER A 574 1.61 20.14 14.65
N GLU A 575 2.01 20.54 15.86
CA GLU A 575 3.32 21.18 16.07
C GLU A 575 4.48 20.19 15.86
N ASP A 576 4.24 18.87 15.89
CA ASP A 576 5.23 17.82 15.64
C ASP A 576 5.62 17.75 14.16
N ASN A 577 4.79 18.28 13.25
CA ASN A 577 5.10 18.43 11.84
C ASN A 577 6.08 19.61 11.59
N MET A 578 6.98 19.84 12.55
CA MET A 578 8.08 20.80 12.45
C MET A 578 9.43 20.11 12.56
N ILE A 579 10.20 20.16 11.46
CA ILE A 579 11.57 19.69 11.41
C ILE A 579 12.50 20.83 11.85
N ARG A 580 13.02 20.76 13.07
CA ARG A 580 13.97 21.76 13.58
C ARG A 580 15.39 21.28 13.34
N VAL A 581 16.20 22.18 12.77
CA VAL A 581 17.65 22.02 12.58
C VAL A 581 18.35 23.24 13.19
N ASP A 582 19.23 23.00 14.17
CA ASP A 582 20.04 24.05 14.78
C ASP A 582 21.30 24.30 13.95
N MET A 583 21.37 25.45 13.31
CA MET A 583 22.47 25.79 12.41
C MET A 583 23.80 26.04 13.15
N SER A 584 23.76 26.14 14.48
CA SER A 584 25.00 26.23 15.28
C SER A 584 25.84 24.94 15.27
N GLU A 585 25.21 23.79 14.93
CA GLU A 585 25.91 22.52 14.74
C GLU A 585 26.63 22.41 13.38
N TYR A 586 26.39 23.37 12.46
CA TYR A 586 26.81 23.33 11.07
C TYR A 586 27.73 24.51 10.70
N GLN A 587 28.67 24.83 11.57
CA GLN A 587 29.61 25.93 11.39
C GLN A 587 30.77 25.57 10.46
N GLU A 588 31.16 24.34 10.37
CA GLU A 588 32.25 23.83 9.58
C GLU A 588 31.82 23.41 8.17
N SER A 589 32.66 23.51 7.16
CA SER A 589 32.33 23.22 5.77
C SER A 589 31.96 21.75 5.56
N TYR A 590 32.59 20.80 6.27
CA TYR A 590 32.25 19.38 6.19
C TYR A 590 30.90 19.07 6.79
N SER A 591 30.34 19.93 7.62
CA SER A 591 29.04 19.72 8.25
C SER A 591 27.89 19.77 7.22
N ALA A 592 28.09 20.34 6.05
CA ALA A 592 27.13 20.37 4.96
C ALA A 592 26.75 18.92 4.50
N SER A 593 27.72 18.00 4.51
CA SER A 593 27.49 16.59 4.20
C SER A 593 26.57 15.88 5.21
N ARG A 594 26.48 16.34 6.44
CA ARG A 594 25.54 15.79 7.44
C ARG A 594 24.09 16.14 7.12
N LEU A 595 23.82 17.24 6.43
CA LEU A 595 22.47 17.63 6.02
C LEU A 595 21.94 16.76 4.87
N ILE A 596 22.80 16.47 3.88
CA ILE A 596 22.44 15.75 2.65
C ILE A 596 22.87 14.27 2.65
N GLY A 597 23.74 13.87 3.60
CA GLY A 597 24.38 12.56 3.68
C GLY A 597 25.84 12.58 3.25
N SER A 598 26.62 11.63 3.75
CA SER A 598 28.03 11.47 3.44
C SER A 598 28.24 10.87 2.05
N ALA A 599 29.30 11.26 1.35
CA ALA A 599 29.63 10.68 0.05
C ALA A 599 29.99 9.18 0.16
N PRO A 600 29.82 8.37 -0.91
CA PRO A 600 30.18 6.96 -0.91
C PRO A 600 31.61 6.72 -0.42
N GLY A 601 31.78 5.79 0.51
CA GLY A 601 33.09 5.46 1.11
C GLY A 601 33.46 6.23 2.37
N TYR A 602 32.66 7.20 2.82
CA TYR A 602 32.87 7.90 4.09
C TYR A 602 31.97 7.33 5.20
N VAL A 603 32.42 7.46 6.45
CA VAL A 603 31.65 7.04 7.64
C VAL A 603 30.31 7.80 7.69
N GLY A 604 29.20 7.07 7.91
CA GLY A 604 27.84 7.63 7.95
C GLY A 604 27.12 7.68 6.59
N TYR A 605 27.65 7.04 5.54
CA TYR A 605 26.96 6.96 4.23
C TYR A 605 25.59 6.26 4.32
N ASP A 606 25.50 5.20 5.13
CA ASP A 606 24.24 4.43 5.29
C ASP A 606 23.18 5.16 6.14
N GLU A 607 23.57 6.09 7.00
CA GLU A 607 22.68 6.84 7.88
C GLU A 607 21.84 7.90 7.16
N GLY A 608 22.22 8.26 5.90
CA GLY A 608 21.54 9.30 5.14
C GLY A 608 21.74 10.72 5.69
N GLY A 609 21.15 11.73 5.03
CA GLY A 609 21.23 13.13 5.47
C GLY A 609 20.17 13.49 6.51
N GLN A 610 20.57 14.20 7.56
CA GLN A 610 19.66 14.55 8.67
C GLN A 610 18.46 15.40 8.24
N LEU A 611 18.61 16.28 7.26
CA LEU A 611 17.54 17.09 6.71
C LEU A 611 16.76 16.32 5.63
N THR A 612 17.48 15.74 4.68
CA THR A 612 16.88 15.06 3.53
C THR A 612 16.04 13.85 3.95
N GLU A 613 16.51 13.06 4.90
CA GLU A 613 15.73 11.91 5.42
C GLU A 613 14.49 12.33 6.20
N ARG A 614 14.59 13.37 7.04
CA ARG A 614 13.44 13.87 7.80
C ARG A 614 12.36 14.43 6.88
N VAL A 615 12.75 15.21 5.85
CA VAL A 615 11.79 15.78 4.89
C VAL A 615 11.18 14.68 4.01
N ARG A 616 11.95 13.66 3.62
CA ARG A 616 11.43 12.52 2.88
C ARG A 616 10.36 11.77 3.66
N ASN A 617 10.57 11.59 4.96
CA ASN A 617 9.62 10.90 5.84
C ASN A 617 8.41 11.79 6.21
N HIS A 618 8.60 13.12 6.23
CA HIS A 618 7.57 14.10 6.55
C HIS A 618 7.55 15.23 5.51
N PRO A 619 7.04 14.97 4.29
CA PRO A 619 7.07 15.94 3.19
C PRO A 619 6.16 17.15 3.42
N TYR A 620 5.19 17.04 4.33
CA TYR A 620 4.30 18.12 4.74
C TYR A 620 4.72 18.64 6.11
N SER A 621 5.72 19.51 6.13
CA SER A 621 6.30 20.01 7.37
C SER A 621 6.77 21.45 7.28
N VAL A 622 6.92 22.07 8.45
CA VAL A 622 7.67 23.33 8.59
C VAL A 622 9.12 22.98 8.88
N VAL A 623 10.01 23.36 7.98
CA VAL A 623 11.48 23.22 8.18
C VAL A 623 11.99 24.48 8.83
N LEU A 624 12.36 24.39 10.11
CA LEU A 624 12.92 25.49 10.89
C LEU A 624 14.44 25.36 10.96
N LEU A 625 15.15 26.25 10.29
CA LEU A 625 16.60 26.42 10.36
C LEU A 625 16.92 27.52 11.39
N ASP A 626 17.20 27.10 12.63
CA ASP A 626 17.36 28.01 13.76
C ASP A 626 18.82 28.54 13.80
N GLU A 627 19.01 29.83 14.14
CA GLU A 627 20.30 30.51 14.21
C GLU A 627 21.11 30.48 12.87
N ALA A 628 20.42 30.73 11.76
CA ALA A 628 20.99 30.65 10.41
C ALA A 628 22.32 31.45 10.21
N GLU A 629 22.51 32.52 10.95
CA GLU A 629 23.77 33.32 10.90
C GLU A 629 25.01 32.53 11.33
N LYS A 630 24.85 31.41 12.03
CA LYS A 630 25.99 30.60 12.51
C LYS A 630 26.44 29.56 11.49
N ALA A 631 25.59 29.23 10.51
CA ALA A 631 25.89 28.21 9.50
C ALA A 631 27.07 28.60 8.58
N HIS A 632 27.78 27.58 8.08
CA HIS A 632 28.78 27.76 7.03
C HIS A 632 28.11 28.24 5.72
N PRO A 633 28.75 29.15 4.96
CA PRO A 633 28.18 29.69 3.71
C PRO A 633 27.80 28.63 2.66
N ASP A 634 28.46 27.49 2.62
CA ASP A 634 28.20 26.43 1.66
C ASP A 634 26.81 25.81 1.84
N ILE A 635 26.27 25.86 3.05
CA ILE A 635 24.89 25.35 3.33
C ILE A 635 23.84 26.18 2.58
N PHE A 636 24.07 27.50 2.51
CA PHE A 636 23.14 28.36 1.78
C PHE A 636 23.16 28.09 0.27
N ASN A 637 24.32 27.66 -0.27
CA ASN A 637 24.41 27.24 -1.68
C ASN A 637 23.55 25.98 -1.96
N LEU A 638 23.50 25.03 -1.02
CA LEU A 638 22.63 23.86 -1.13
C LEU A 638 21.16 24.26 -1.05
N LEU A 639 20.79 25.21 -0.18
CA LEU A 639 19.43 25.69 -0.05
C LEU A 639 18.93 26.46 -1.28
N LEU A 640 19.81 27.03 -2.09
CA LEU A 640 19.43 27.70 -3.34
C LEU A 640 18.70 26.73 -4.28
N GLN A 641 19.15 25.49 -4.38
CA GLN A 641 18.48 24.47 -5.18
C GLN A 641 17.05 24.22 -4.68
N VAL A 642 16.87 24.18 -3.36
CA VAL A 642 15.53 24.01 -2.77
C VAL A 642 14.61 25.19 -3.09
N PHE A 643 15.16 26.44 -3.03
CA PHE A 643 14.35 27.65 -3.24
C PHE A 643 13.95 27.84 -4.70
N ASP A 644 14.75 27.35 -5.65
CA ASP A 644 14.48 27.48 -7.08
C ASP A 644 13.70 26.30 -7.64
N ASP A 645 14.18 25.10 -7.38
CA ASP A 645 13.70 23.87 -8.02
C ASP A 645 12.78 23.04 -7.10
N GLY A 646 12.70 23.41 -5.79
CA GLY A 646 11.86 22.71 -4.80
C GLY A 646 12.33 21.31 -4.44
N TYR A 647 13.54 20.92 -4.79
CA TYR A 647 14.11 19.63 -4.39
C TYR A 647 15.57 19.77 -3.96
N MET A 648 16.05 18.79 -3.22
CA MET A 648 17.46 18.65 -2.84
C MET A 648 17.92 17.24 -3.17
N THR A 649 19.09 17.12 -3.81
CA THR A 649 19.67 15.80 -4.11
C THR A 649 20.46 15.30 -2.90
N ASP A 650 20.15 14.11 -2.40
CA ASP A 650 20.89 13.49 -1.32
C ASP A 650 22.21 12.84 -1.81
N SER A 651 23.00 12.33 -0.88
CA SER A 651 24.27 11.65 -1.19
C SER A 651 24.13 10.35 -1.97
N LYS A 652 22.93 9.78 -2.03
CA LYS A 652 22.58 8.59 -2.81
C LYS A 652 22.05 8.92 -4.20
N GLY A 653 22.08 10.21 -4.60
CA GLY A 653 21.58 10.68 -5.89
C GLY A 653 20.05 10.87 -5.96
N ARG A 654 19.31 10.63 -4.86
CA ARG A 654 17.85 10.72 -4.84
C ARG A 654 17.41 12.17 -4.68
N LYS A 655 16.40 12.57 -5.43
CA LYS A 655 15.74 13.88 -5.31
C LYS A 655 14.75 13.86 -4.16
N VAL A 656 14.96 14.65 -3.13
CA VAL A 656 14.06 14.85 -2.00
C VAL A 656 13.22 16.09 -2.25
N ASP A 657 11.88 15.92 -2.22
CA ASP A 657 10.90 16.95 -2.56
C ASP A 657 10.60 17.88 -1.39
N PHE A 658 10.81 19.19 -1.58
CA PHE A 658 10.51 20.26 -0.63
C PHE A 658 9.33 21.13 -1.04
N ARG A 659 8.65 20.85 -2.16
CA ARG A 659 7.55 21.69 -2.69
C ARG A 659 6.38 21.81 -1.73
N ASN A 660 6.18 20.85 -0.87
CA ASN A 660 5.13 20.82 0.12
C ASN A 660 5.57 21.32 1.51
N THR A 661 6.80 21.82 1.64
CA THR A 661 7.33 22.36 2.90
C THR A 661 7.21 23.87 3.00
N ILE A 662 7.23 24.37 4.23
CA ILE A 662 7.40 25.79 4.55
C ILE A 662 8.77 25.91 5.22
N ILE A 663 9.66 26.69 4.63
CA ILE A 663 11.03 26.87 5.13
C ILE A 663 11.12 28.17 5.90
N ILE A 664 11.53 28.10 7.15
CA ILE A 664 11.69 29.24 8.05
C ILE A 664 13.14 29.25 8.56
N MET A 665 13.83 30.32 8.30
CA MET A 665 15.16 30.58 8.88
C MET A 665 15.03 31.65 9.97
N THR A 666 15.57 31.39 11.15
CA THR A 666 15.63 32.41 12.20
C THR A 666 17.02 32.96 12.34
N SER A 667 17.13 34.25 12.64
CA SER A 667 18.41 34.89 12.93
C SER A 667 18.28 36.00 13.97
N ASN A 668 19.33 36.17 14.74
CA ASN A 668 19.48 37.24 15.74
C ASN A 668 20.36 38.41 15.21
N LEU A 669 20.66 38.43 13.92
CA LEU A 669 21.48 39.49 13.29
C LEU A 669 20.90 40.87 13.56
N GLY A 670 21.75 41.83 13.85
CA GLY A 670 21.39 43.22 14.11
C GLY A 670 20.93 43.52 15.55
N ALA A 671 20.46 42.50 16.32
CA ALA A 671 19.99 42.74 17.68
C ALA A 671 21.09 43.21 18.64
N THR A 672 22.33 42.76 18.48
CA THR A 672 23.52 43.18 19.25
C THR A 672 23.97 44.60 18.90
N ARG A 673 23.98 44.96 17.61
CA ARG A 673 24.37 46.31 17.14
C ARG A 673 23.37 47.38 17.62
N ILE A 674 22.12 47.10 17.68
CA ILE A 674 21.06 48.00 18.17
C ILE A 674 21.26 48.30 19.66
N ARG A 675 21.74 47.35 20.42
CA ARG A 675 22.04 47.48 21.85
C ARG A 675 23.22 48.38 22.08
N ASP A 676 24.28 48.21 21.29
CA ASP A 676 25.50 48.98 21.42
C ASP A 676 25.30 50.47 21.05
N ASN A 677 24.42 50.73 20.05
CA ASN A 677 24.04 52.08 19.64
C ASN A 677 23.14 52.82 20.65
N LYS A 678 22.36 52.13 21.47
CA LYS A 678 21.55 52.72 22.59
C LYS A 678 22.43 53.34 23.68
N HIS A 679 23.69 52.97 23.79
CA HIS A 679 24.61 53.56 24.77
C HIS A 679 25.27 54.86 24.32
N VAL A 680 25.03 55.35 23.06
CA VAL A 680 25.76 56.52 22.48
C VAL A 680 24.81 57.69 22.12
N GLY A 681 23.63 57.84 22.68
CA GLY A 681 22.75 58.97 22.34
C GLY A 681 21.78 59.36 23.43
N PHE A 682 21.98 60.53 24.06
CA PHE A 682 20.96 61.20 24.89
C PHE A 682 19.88 61.86 24.02
N GLY A 683 18.76 61.22 23.86
CA GLY A 683 17.56 61.77 23.18
C GLY A 683 16.45 60.76 23.16
N ALA A 684 15.26 61.12 23.63
CA ALA A 684 14.04 60.29 23.54
C ALA A 684 13.61 60.22 22.07
N ILE A 685 13.95 59.11 21.39
CA ILE A 685 13.53 58.80 20.01
C ILE A 685 12.12 58.27 20.05
N GLU A 686 11.23 58.79 19.21
CA GLU A 686 9.86 58.26 19.06
C GLU A 686 9.87 56.78 18.65
N PRO A 687 8.94 55.96 19.13
CA PRO A 687 8.91 54.50 18.87
C PRO A 687 8.93 54.11 17.38
N GLN A 688 8.36 54.94 16.50
CA GLN A 688 8.37 54.72 15.04
C GLN A 688 9.72 54.93 14.39
N ASP A 689 10.49 55.95 14.83
CA ASP A 689 11.83 56.20 14.32
C ASP A 689 12.83 55.16 14.81
N SER A 690 12.62 54.63 16.00
CA SER A 690 13.41 53.50 16.53
C SER A 690 13.24 52.22 15.69
N TYR A 691 12.01 51.94 15.18
CA TYR A 691 11.75 50.76 14.33
C TYR A 691 12.37 50.89 12.94
N LYS A 692 12.29 52.08 12.30
CA LYS A 692 12.95 52.34 11.01
C LYS A 692 14.45 52.21 11.09
N ALA A 693 15.06 52.78 12.14
CA ALA A 693 16.49 52.67 12.39
C ALA A 693 16.89 51.20 12.59
N MET A 694 16.15 50.47 13.40
CA MET A 694 16.36 49.04 13.63
C MET A 694 16.24 48.22 12.32
N SER A 695 15.24 48.48 11.51
CA SER A 695 15.03 47.81 10.22
C SER A 695 16.20 48.06 9.25
N SER A 696 16.72 49.33 9.19
CA SER A 696 17.86 49.71 8.33
C SER A 696 19.16 49.00 8.77
N GLU A 697 19.43 48.94 10.05
CA GLU A 697 20.62 48.25 10.60
C GLU A 697 20.54 46.72 10.37
N ILE A 698 19.40 46.12 10.61
CA ILE A 698 19.16 44.67 10.33
C ILE A 698 19.36 44.36 8.85
N GLN A 699 18.85 45.22 7.94
CA GLN A 699 19.04 45.02 6.50
C GLN A 699 20.51 45.16 6.08
N THR A 700 21.27 46.03 6.74
CA THR A 700 22.71 46.20 6.49
C THR A 700 23.48 44.95 6.96
N ALA A 701 23.21 44.49 8.18
CA ALA A 701 23.83 43.28 8.72
C ALA A 701 23.50 42.04 7.89
N LEU A 702 22.28 42.00 7.35
CA LEU A 702 21.83 40.92 6.47
C LEU A 702 22.64 40.84 5.17
N LYS A 703 22.85 42.02 4.51
CA LYS A 703 23.64 42.12 3.27
C LYS A 703 25.12 41.80 3.49
N GLU A 704 25.64 42.02 4.68
CA GLU A 704 27.03 41.66 5.04
C GLU A 704 27.20 40.16 5.26
N ARG A 705 26.14 39.45 5.79
CA ARG A 705 26.24 38.04 6.15
C ARG A 705 25.82 37.08 5.03
N PHE A 706 24.78 37.45 4.28
CA PHE A 706 24.19 36.60 3.24
C PHE A 706 24.46 37.20 1.84
N ARG A 707 24.70 36.31 0.88
CA ARG A 707 24.91 36.75 -0.51
C ARG A 707 23.60 37.32 -1.09
N PRO A 708 23.66 38.32 -1.96
CA PRO A 708 22.45 38.92 -2.57
C PRO A 708 21.57 37.92 -3.28
N GLU A 709 22.17 36.94 -3.96
CA GLU A 709 21.46 35.88 -4.66
C GLU A 709 20.61 35.04 -3.70
N PHE A 710 21.06 34.73 -2.49
CA PHE A 710 20.33 34.02 -1.47
C PHE A 710 19.14 34.83 -0.95
N ILE A 711 19.36 36.10 -0.62
CA ILE A 711 18.33 37.01 -0.11
C ILE A 711 17.21 37.19 -1.13
N ASN A 712 17.52 37.27 -2.44
CA ASN A 712 16.53 37.44 -3.51
C ASN A 712 15.65 36.20 -3.75
N ARG A 713 16.01 35.04 -3.22
CA ARG A 713 15.25 33.81 -3.34
C ARG A 713 14.28 33.58 -2.18
N ILE A 714 14.40 34.37 -1.11
CA ILE A 714 13.53 34.34 0.04
C ILE A 714 12.22 35.10 -0.30
N ASP A 715 11.07 34.47 -0.07
CA ASP A 715 9.77 35.07 -0.37
C ASP A 715 9.50 36.32 0.48
N GLU A 716 9.80 36.26 1.79
CA GLU A 716 9.58 37.40 2.69
C GLU A 716 10.65 37.42 3.82
N THR A 717 11.22 38.59 4.04
CA THR A 717 12.10 38.87 5.19
C THR A 717 11.33 39.63 6.24
N ILE A 718 11.16 39.05 7.41
CA ILE A 718 10.23 39.49 8.46
C ILE A 718 11.03 39.92 9.70
N ILE A 719 10.79 41.14 10.14
CA ILE A 719 11.47 41.72 11.29
C ILE A 719 10.54 41.70 12.50
N PHE A 720 10.94 40.98 13.54
CA PHE A 720 10.23 40.89 14.81
C PHE A 720 10.62 42.05 15.72
N HIS A 721 9.63 42.71 16.28
CA HIS A 721 9.87 43.78 17.25
C HIS A 721 9.94 43.25 18.71
N SER A 722 10.58 44.05 19.57
CA SER A 722 10.66 43.76 21.01
C SER A 722 9.25 43.83 21.63
N LEU A 723 8.96 42.92 22.56
CA LEU A 723 7.67 42.80 23.21
C LEU A 723 7.41 43.97 24.17
N SER A 724 6.20 44.54 24.09
CA SER A 724 5.73 45.58 24.98
C SER A 724 5.17 44.98 26.31
N LYS A 725 5.05 45.78 27.36
CA LYS A 725 4.47 45.32 28.64
C LYS A 725 3.07 44.68 28.50
N PRO A 726 2.11 45.27 27.75
CA PRO A 726 0.79 44.62 27.54
C PRO A 726 0.89 43.25 26.83
N GLU A 727 1.84 43.09 25.93
CA GLU A 727 2.07 41.81 25.23
C GLU A 727 2.64 40.76 26.18
N LEU A 728 3.56 41.13 27.05
CA LEU A 728 4.09 40.24 28.08
C LEU A 728 3.00 39.75 29.06
N HIS A 729 2.07 40.61 29.44
CA HIS A 729 0.90 40.22 30.27
C HIS A 729 0.04 39.17 29.56
N LYS A 730 -0.26 39.35 28.29
CA LYS A 730 -1.00 38.38 27.49
C LYS A 730 -0.26 37.06 27.34
N ILE A 731 1.05 37.08 27.19
CA ILE A 731 1.88 35.85 27.14
C ILE A 731 1.77 35.07 28.43
N VAL A 732 1.89 35.76 29.62
CA VAL A 732 1.71 35.11 30.92
C VAL A 732 0.30 34.53 31.07
N GLU A 733 -0.72 35.23 30.60
CA GLU A 733 -2.11 34.79 30.61
C GLU A 733 -2.32 33.55 29.76
N LEU A 734 -1.79 33.49 28.55
CA LEU A 734 -1.83 32.31 27.68
C LEU A 734 -1.10 31.13 28.28
N MET A 735 0.09 31.34 28.84
CA MET A 735 0.86 30.28 29.50
C MET A 735 0.12 29.73 30.72
N SER A 736 -0.55 30.61 31.47
CA SER A 736 -1.34 30.19 32.65
C SER A 736 -2.50 29.26 32.26
N HIS A 737 -3.15 29.48 31.11
CA HIS A 737 -4.29 28.68 30.66
C HIS A 737 -3.99 27.18 30.61
N GLY A 738 -2.85 26.78 30.07
CA GLY A 738 -2.47 25.36 29.98
C GLY A 738 -2.30 24.67 31.33
N ILE A 739 -1.84 25.44 32.38
CA ILE A 739 -1.67 24.91 33.70
C ILE A 739 -3.00 24.89 34.45
N LEU A 740 -3.77 25.98 34.32
CA LEU A 740 -5.09 26.08 34.90
C LEU A 740 -5.99 24.93 34.44
N GLN A 741 -5.89 24.53 33.17
CA GLN A 741 -6.63 23.40 32.61
C GLN A 741 -6.18 22.08 33.23
N ARG A 742 -4.88 21.81 33.35
CA ARG A 742 -4.33 20.57 33.94
C ARG A 742 -4.71 20.43 35.42
N VAL A 743 -4.75 21.56 36.17
CA VAL A 743 -5.18 21.55 37.55
C VAL A 743 -6.70 21.38 37.66
N ALA A 744 -7.47 21.92 36.71
CA ALA A 744 -8.90 21.71 36.61
C ALA A 744 -9.29 20.24 36.37
N GLU A 745 -8.49 19.51 35.58
CA GLU A 745 -8.63 18.06 35.37
C GLU A 745 -8.47 17.25 36.68
N GLN A 746 -7.75 17.79 37.66
CA GLN A 746 -7.63 17.20 38.99
C GLN A 746 -8.79 17.60 39.94
N GLY A 747 -9.82 18.27 39.42
CA GLY A 747 -11.01 18.67 40.15
C GLY A 747 -10.86 19.95 40.95
N VAL A 748 -9.83 20.78 40.73
CA VAL A 748 -9.57 22.04 41.43
C VAL A 748 -9.81 23.22 40.48
N SER A 749 -10.69 24.14 40.88
CA SER A 749 -10.92 25.39 40.15
C SER A 749 -9.85 26.42 40.49
N ILE A 750 -8.96 26.74 39.54
CA ILE A 750 -7.90 27.72 39.79
C ILE A 750 -8.04 28.95 38.88
N LYS A 751 -7.80 30.14 39.39
CA LYS A 751 -7.80 31.41 38.67
C LYS A 751 -6.60 32.25 39.06
N MET A 752 -6.09 33.04 38.12
CA MET A 752 -4.97 33.94 38.38
C MET A 752 -5.44 35.40 38.29
N ASN A 753 -5.09 36.21 39.30
CA ASN A 753 -5.47 37.61 39.31
C ASN A 753 -4.43 38.48 38.55
N LYS A 754 -4.81 39.71 38.18
CA LYS A 754 -3.93 40.65 37.45
C LYS A 754 -2.63 40.94 38.19
N ALA A 755 -2.63 41.08 39.50
CA ALA A 755 -1.42 41.37 40.28
C ALA A 755 -0.41 40.21 40.24
N ALA A 756 -0.86 38.97 40.15
CA ALA A 756 0.01 37.81 39.97
C ALA A 756 0.58 37.76 38.56
N ILE A 757 -0.22 38.07 37.52
CA ILE A 757 0.21 38.19 36.14
C ILE A 757 1.29 39.28 35.99
N ASP A 758 1.04 40.45 36.58
CA ASP A 758 1.97 41.58 36.55
C ASP A 758 3.32 41.19 37.22
N LEU A 759 3.27 40.50 38.33
CA LEU A 759 4.47 40.07 39.04
C LEU A 759 5.29 39.06 38.23
N VAL A 760 4.64 38.07 37.70
CA VAL A 760 5.34 37.06 36.82
C VAL A 760 5.91 37.72 35.58
N ALA A 761 5.14 38.61 34.94
CA ALA A 761 5.62 39.33 33.77
C ALA A 761 6.82 40.24 34.12
N GLN A 762 6.80 40.88 35.27
CA GLN A 762 7.91 41.77 35.73
C GLN A 762 9.17 40.96 36.08
N VAL A 763 9.02 39.85 36.82
CA VAL A 763 10.16 38.99 37.23
C VAL A 763 10.72 38.21 36.02
N GLY A 764 9.85 37.81 35.09
CA GLY A 764 10.21 36.99 33.94
C GLY A 764 10.65 37.77 32.70
N PHE A 765 10.58 39.11 32.71
CA PHE A 765 11.07 39.94 31.62
C PHE A 765 12.55 40.27 31.79
N ASP A 766 13.31 39.91 30.79
CA ASP A 766 14.73 40.32 30.66
C ASP A 766 14.90 41.08 29.37
N PRO A 767 15.49 42.30 29.35
CA PRO A 767 15.73 43.09 28.16
C PRO A 767 16.60 42.36 27.13
N GLU A 768 17.46 41.46 27.55
CA GLU A 768 18.39 40.70 26.70
C GLU A 768 17.75 39.41 26.16
N TYR A 769 17.00 38.69 26.99
CA TYR A 769 16.42 37.38 26.62
C TYR A 769 14.93 37.44 26.30
N GLY A 770 14.33 38.64 26.32
CA GLY A 770 12.90 38.85 25.99
C GLY A 770 11.96 38.11 26.90
N ALA A 771 10.98 37.41 26.35
CA ALA A 771 9.98 36.61 27.09
C ALA A 771 10.48 35.19 27.45
N ARG A 772 11.69 34.78 27.04
CA ARG A 772 12.19 33.41 27.30
C ARG A 772 12.27 33.05 28.78
N PRO A 773 12.69 33.96 29.71
CA PRO A 773 12.71 33.67 31.14
C PRO A 773 11.32 33.63 31.81
N ILE A 774 10.27 34.13 31.16
CA ILE A 774 8.90 34.15 31.71
C ILE A 774 8.44 32.72 32.09
N ARG A 775 8.73 31.75 31.25
CA ARG A 775 8.36 30.35 31.51
C ARG A 775 8.99 29.84 32.82
N ARG A 776 10.27 30.14 33.02
CA ARG A 776 11.00 29.76 34.25
C ARG A 776 10.48 30.55 35.47
N ALA A 777 10.18 31.84 35.27
CA ALA A 777 9.58 32.66 36.35
C ALA A 777 8.18 32.14 36.73
N PHE A 778 7.37 31.76 35.78
CA PHE A 778 6.07 31.17 35.99
C PHE A 778 6.20 29.82 36.69
N GLN A 779 7.09 28.95 36.27
CA GLN A 779 7.34 27.66 36.89
C GLN A 779 7.72 27.84 38.38
N ASN A 780 8.76 28.59 38.66
CA ASN A 780 9.27 28.78 40.01
C ASN A 780 8.31 29.54 40.92
N GLN A 781 7.50 30.45 40.38
CA GLN A 781 6.61 31.30 41.22
C GLN A 781 5.22 30.74 41.37
N VAL A 782 4.71 30.00 40.39
CA VAL A 782 3.31 29.52 40.34
C VAL A 782 3.23 28.00 40.40
N GLU A 783 3.87 27.30 39.46
CA GLU A 783 3.77 25.87 39.37
C GLU A 783 4.28 25.14 40.60
N ASP A 784 5.47 25.51 41.09
CA ASP A 784 6.07 24.88 42.26
C ASP A 784 5.17 25.08 43.48
N LYS A 785 4.62 26.29 43.69
CA LYS A 785 3.72 26.56 44.85
C LYS A 785 2.41 25.84 44.76
N VAL A 786 1.81 25.75 43.59
CA VAL A 786 0.56 25.00 43.39
C VAL A 786 0.81 23.50 43.57
N SER A 787 1.94 23.01 43.11
CA SER A 787 2.34 21.60 43.29
C SER A 787 2.57 21.26 44.75
N ASP A 788 3.30 22.13 45.48
CA ASP A 788 3.52 21.94 46.90
C ASP A 788 2.20 21.94 47.71
N ALA A 789 1.28 22.84 47.39
CA ALA A 789 -0.02 22.92 48.02
C ALA A 789 -0.95 21.72 47.69
N LEU A 790 -0.84 21.15 46.50
CA LEU A 790 -1.53 19.91 46.12
C LEU A 790 -0.94 18.69 46.85
N LEU A 791 0.39 18.60 46.93
CA LEU A 791 1.08 17.51 47.62
C LEU A 791 0.89 17.54 49.14
N SER A 792 0.91 18.74 49.75
CA SER A 792 0.63 18.92 51.16
C SER A 792 -0.86 18.71 51.52
N LYS A 793 -1.72 18.54 50.53
CA LYS A 793 -3.20 18.44 50.66
C LYS A 793 -3.87 19.71 51.24
N ASP A 794 -3.19 20.85 51.14
CA ASP A 794 -3.79 22.16 51.43
C ASP A 794 -4.85 22.51 50.38
N ILE A 795 -4.66 22.03 49.12
CA ILE A 795 -5.65 22.08 48.04
C ILE A 795 -6.22 20.66 47.83
N ARG A 796 -7.55 20.56 47.83
CA ARG A 796 -8.29 19.29 47.65
C ARG A 796 -9.17 19.35 46.42
N PRO A 797 -9.52 18.21 45.80
CA PRO A 797 -10.54 18.19 44.76
C PRO A 797 -11.84 18.85 45.24
N GLY A 798 -12.38 19.76 44.44
CA GLY A 798 -13.55 20.58 44.78
C GLY A 798 -13.21 21.98 45.28
N ASP A 799 -11.96 22.27 45.64
CA ASP A 799 -11.57 23.60 46.12
C ASP A 799 -11.43 24.61 44.98
N SER A 800 -11.60 25.90 45.34
CA SER A 800 -11.34 27.03 44.44
C SER A 800 -10.12 27.81 44.92
N VAL A 801 -9.12 27.93 44.05
CA VAL A 801 -7.84 28.59 44.33
C VAL A 801 -7.70 29.86 43.51
N THR A 802 -7.37 30.96 44.17
CA THR A 802 -7.01 32.21 43.48
C THR A 802 -5.53 32.50 43.71
N VAL A 803 -4.78 32.49 42.61
CA VAL A 803 -3.35 32.87 42.59
C VAL A 803 -3.26 34.38 42.59
N GLY A 804 -2.77 34.94 43.64
CA GLY A 804 -2.62 36.39 43.87
C GLY A 804 -1.17 36.79 44.11
N SER A 805 -0.94 38.08 44.32
CA SER A 805 0.36 38.65 44.72
C SER A 805 0.22 39.42 46.01
N ARG A 806 1.08 39.14 47.03
CA ARG A 806 1.14 39.86 48.28
C ARG A 806 2.60 40.16 48.63
N LYS A 807 2.90 41.43 48.90
CA LYS A 807 4.28 41.88 49.21
C LYS A 807 5.34 41.47 48.20
N GLY A 808 5.02 41.46 46.92
CA GLY A 808 5.97 41.09 45.83
C GLY A 808 6.24 39.56 45.69
N LYS A 809 5.42 38.71 46.27
CA LYS A 809 5.47 37.24 46.15
C LYS A 809 4.13 36.70 45.77
N ILE A 810 4.11 35.62 45.02
CA ILE A 810 2.85 34.89 44.71
C ILE A 810 2.29 34.27 46.01
N ASP A 811 1.00 34.44 46.22
CA ASP A 811 0.24 33.94 47.35
C ASP A 811 -1.00 33.17 46.83
N LEU A 812 -1.27 32.00 47.40
CA LEU A 812 -2.41 31.17 47.06
C LEU A 812 -3.54 31.38 48.03
N MET A 813 -4.66 31.92 47.58
CA MET A 813 -5.88 32.05 48.35
C MET A 813 -6.79 30.85 48.07
N ILE A 814 -6.85 29.93 49.05
CA ILE A 814 -7.58 28.68 48.88
C ILE A 814 -8.96 28.85 49.53
N HIS A 815 -10.00 28.56 48.80
CA HIS A 815 -11.39 28.54 49.27
C HIS A 815 -11.87 27.08 49.27
N HIS A 816 -11.94 26.45 50.43
CA HIS A 816 -12.46 25.09 50.59
C HIS A 816 -13.96 25.06 50.37
N GLN A 817 -14.44 24.15 49.54
CA GLN A 817 -15.88 23.86 49.51
C GLN A 817 -16.30 23.17 50.82
N ILE A 818 -17.20 23.82 51.57
CA ILE A 818 -17.81 23.19 52.72
C ILE A 818 -18.70 22.05 52.18
N GLU A 819 -18.32 20.79 52.43
CA GLU A 819 -19.22 19.67 52.27
C GLU A 819 -20.53 19.96 53.03
N LYS A 820 -21.60 20.18 52.29
CA LYS A 820 -22.95 20.09 52.88
C LYS A 820 -23.13 18.64 53.29
N SER A 821 -22.91 18.37 54.57
CA SER A 821 -23.27 17.11 55.22
C SER A 821 -24.76 16.88 54.94
N THR A 822 -25.09 16.02 54.05
CA THR A 822 -26.43 15.43 53.92
C THR A 822 -26.66 14.59 55.20
N LYS A 823 -27.45 15.12 56.08
CA LYS A 823 -28.07 14.34 57.15
C LYS A 823 -29.19 13.51 56.59
#